data_f8e66d91488b0d879029443ddccc0d7a
#
_entry.id   f8e66d91488b0d879029443ddccc0d7a
#
_cell.length_a   1.000
_cell.length_b   1.000
_cell.length_c   1.000
_cell.angle_alpha   90.00
_cell.angle_beta   90.00
_cell.angle_gamma   90.00
#
_symmetry.space_group_name_H-M   'P 1'
#
loop_
_entity.id
_entity.type
_entity.pdbx_description
1 polymer ?
#
loop_
_entity_poly.entity_id
_entity_poly.type
_entity_poly.pdbx_seq_one_letter_code
_entity_poly.pdbx_strand_id
1 'polypeptide(L)'
;MSPDMTLFPWAAYGLDAWQRSVLFLDVLRQRGNAFLEREDDPMRHVLTFGFDLVLDGRDLPRPVNYWMARVTPPPSAPPTDPRARPFIVIDPRAGHGPGIGGFKADSEIGVAIAAGHPCYFVGFRPEPVPGQTIEDVVRAIIAFAEEVGRRHHDAEGKPVAIGNCQAGWALLMAAAIRPEPFGPLMVAGSPVSTWAGRQGHAPMRYLGGLLGGSWLTHMTGDLGGGKFDGAWLVTNFESGNPANTYWTKQYEVWADVDRSADRYLGFEKWWGGHVTLNAEEMNFIVDQLFVGNRLATGELTFSDGTRVDLRAIASPIIVFCSEGDDITPPAQALSWVSDLYGDIDDLRTHGQTIVYSVHGSIGHLGIFVSGGVAKKEHNEFATNMDMIDVLPPGLYEAVLRPAKEEARAELAGGEWLVNFQTRGFADLAQHGGTDPEDEKRFAAVRRLSETNVALYRQFAQPAVRALATPPVTWGLEQLHPARLSYTLFSDRNPAMAWVRFAAEMARANRQPVAAENPGRTAERQVSEALTRMLEAYGRQRDALNERLFRELYASPAVQALTGLAAETAPPRARPGRSPDHDRFVTLATEQLHAAMAEGGLHEAVLRALLWVRLPTASADERAFAIIRRIRAAVGREALPLAAFKRTIRQQFFMLLIDEARAIETLPALLPDDPAIRAEMVAVLRSVVEATGGEMPEEVARRMAAVERIFAGDPVAGSSKVAARRIRPAARPA
;
A
#
# COMPACT_ATOMS: atom_id res chain seq x y z
N MET A 1 -50.44 37.24 -7.93
CA MET A 1 -49.77 36.16 -7.17
C MET A 1 -50.20 36.34 -5.71
N SER A 2 -51.05 35.45 -5.21
CA SER A 2 -51.52 35.51 -3.83
C SER A 2 -50.36 35.19 -2.86
N PRO A 3 -50.28 35.86 -1.71
CA PRO A 3 -49.25 35.65 -0.70
C PRO A 3 -49.16 34.18 -0.22
N ASP A 4 -50.26 33.44 -0.31
CA ASP A 4 -50.33 32.04 0.16
C ASP A 4 -49.52 31.03 -0.67
N MET A 5 -49.23 31.30 -1.94
CA MET A 5 -48.40 30.44 -2.79
C MET A 5 -46.91 30.50 -2.49
N THR A 6 -46.42 31.55 -1.84
CA THR A 6 -44.98 31.72 -1.52
C THR A 6 -44.59 31.12 -0.20
N LEU A 7 -45.52 30.94 0.73
CA LEU A 7 -45.26 30.36 2.06
C LEU A 7 -45.31 28.83 2.09
N PHE A 8 -46.12 28.21 1.22
CA PHE A 8 -46.35 26.77 1.19
C PHE A 8 -45.04 25.95 0.93
N PRO A 9 -44.17 26.33 -0.03
CA PRO A 9 -42.90 25.61 -0.25
C PRO A 9 -41.93 25.64 0.96
N TRP A 10 -41.90 26.76 1.70
CA TRP A 10 -41.07 26.93 2.89
C TRP A 10 -41.61 26.16 4.09
N ALA A 11 -42.94 26.09 4.25
CA ALA A 11 -43.56 25.28 5.30
C ALA A 11 -43.31 23.78 5.07
N ALA A 12 -43.46 23.32 3.82
CA ALA A 12 -43.14 21.95 3.44
C ALA A 12 -41.68 21.63 3.67
N TYR A 13 -40.76 22.54 3.31
CA TYR A 13 -39.34 22.40 3.62
C TYR A 13 -39.06 22.32 5.14
N GLY A 14 -39.73 23.18 5.92
CA GLY A 14 -39.57 23.15 7.41
C GLY A 14 -39.97 21.81 7.99
N LEU A 15 -41.05 21.20 7.52
CA LEU A 15 -41.49 19.87 7.94
C LEU A 15 -40.48 18.80 7.50
N ASP A 16 -40.01 18.80 6.26
CA ASP A 16 -38.99 17.88 5.76
C ASP A 16 -37.67 18.00 6.55
N ALA A 17 -37.18 19.21 6.78
CA ALA A 17 -35.99 19.48 7.54
C ALA A 17 -36.10 18.99 8.99
N TRP A 18 -37.25 19.20 9.64
CA TRP A 18 -37.52 18.66 10.98
C TRP A 18 -37.50 17.13 10.98
N GLN A 19 -38.21 16.50 10.02
CA GLN A 19 -38.21 15.03 9.91
C GLN A 19 -36.78 14.48 9.69
N ARG A 20 -36.00 15.08 8.78
CA ARG A 20 -34.58 14.71 8.56
C ARG A 20 -33.74 14.87 9.83
N SER A 21 -33.95 15.93 10.61
CA SER A 21 -33.22 16.15 11.86
C SER A 21 -33.52 15.07 12.90
N VAL A 22 -34.78 14.69 13.03
CA VAL A 22 -35.17 13.60 13.96
C VAL A 22 -34.59 12.26 13.49
N LEU A 23 -34.68 11.95 12.18
CA LEU A 23 -34.13 10.74 11.60
C LEU A 23 -32.60 10.70 11.72
N PHE A 24 -31.92 11.82 11.51
CA PHE A 24 -30.48 11.93 11.70
C PHE A 24 -30.06 11.72 13.15
N LEU A 25 -30.80 12.28 14.13
CA LEU A 25 -30.54 12.00 15.54
C LEU A 25 -30.70 10.51 15.87
N ASP A 26 -31.68 9.83 15.22
CA ASP A 26 -31.84 8.39 15.36
C ASP A 26 -30.69 7.60 14.74
N VAL A 27 -30.15 8.04 13.60
CA VAL A 27 -28.94 7.46 13.02
C VAL A 27 -27.75 7.61 13.96
N LEU A 28 -27.55 8.79 14.57
CA LEU A 28 -26.51 8.99 15.57
C LEU A 28 -26.71 8.09 16.81
N ARG A 29 -27.96 7.91 17.25
CA ARG A 29 -28.32 7.00 18.36
C ARG A 29 -27.98 5.55 18.02
N GLN A 30 -28.35 5.08 16.83
CA GLN A 30 -28.01 3.74 16.35
C GLN A 30 -26.50 3.55 16.27
N ARG A 31 -25.77 4.55 15.78
CA ARG A 31 -24.29 4.57 15.75
C ARG A 31 -23.71 4.40 17.16
N GLY A 32 -24.22 5.17 18.13
CA GLY A 32 -23.79 5.09 19.53
C GLY A 32 -24.08 3.73 20.15
N ASN A 33 -25.26 3.16 19.92
CA ASN A 33 -25.62 1.83 20.40
C ASN A 33 -24.73 0.74 19.79
N ALA A 34 -24.49 0.77 18.45
CA ALA A 34 -23.63 -0.18 17.79
C ALA A 34 -22.16 -0.11 18.30
N PHE A 35 -21.69 1.06 18.70
CA PHE A 35 -20.39 1.22 19.35
C PHE A 35 -20.38 0.49 20.71
N LEU A 36 -21.38 0.75 21.57
CA LEU A 36 -21.48 0.18 22.91
C LEU A 36 -21.69 -1.35 22.90
N GLU A 37 -22.50 -1.87 21.97
CA GLU A 37 -22.73 -3.32 21.80
C GLU A 37 -21.46 -4.08 21.43
N ARG A 38 -20.50 -3.40 20.83
CA ARG A 38 -19.23 -4.01 20.38
C ARG A 38 -18.07 -3.79 21.35
N GLU A 39 -18.28 -3.09 22.46
CA GLU A 39 -17.22 -2.91 23.47
C GLU A 39 -16.69 -4.24 23.99
N ASP A 40 -17.56 -5.23 24.18
CA ASP A 40 -17.23 -6.55 24.68
C ASP A 40 -16.86 -7.58 23.60
N ASP A 41 -16.89 -7.20 22.30
CA ASP A 41 -16.51 -8.10 21.22
C ASP A 41 -14.99 -8.28 21.18
N PRO A 42 -14.47 -9.50 21.50
CA PRO A 42 -13.04 -9.76 21.59
C PRO A 42 -12.32 -9.74 20.24
N MET A 43 -13.05 -9.77 19.14
CA MET A 43 -12.46 -9.74 17.79
C MET A 43 -12.77 -8.46 17.02
N ARG A 44 -13.82 -7.76 17.35
CA ARG A 44 -14.26 -6.42 16.87
C ARG A 44 -13.86 -6.10 15.43
N HIS A 45 -14.16 -6.99 14.48
CA HIS A 45 -13.85 -6.81 13.05
C HIS A 45 -15.07 -6.33 12.24
N VAL A 46 -14.80 -5.87 11.00
CA VAL A 46 -15.83 -5.53 10.01
C VAL A 46 -15.70 -6.35 8.71
N LEU A 47 -14.98 -7.45 8.76
CA LEU A 47 -14.87 -8.39 7.65
C LEU A 47 -16.25 -8.92 7.28
N THR A 48 -16.63 -8.81 6.00
CA THR A 48 -17.95 -9.23 5.48
C THR A 48 -18.00 -10.73 5.21
N PHE A 49 -16.84 -11.36 5.03
CA PHE A 49 -16.74 -12.78 4.70
C PHE A 49 -16.78 -13.64 5.97
N GLY A 50 -17.31 -14.87 5.85
CA GLY A 50 -17.11 -15.91 6.85
C GLY A 50 -15.64 -16.34 6.89
N PHE A 51 -15.19 -16.84 8.03
CA PHE A 51 -13.81 -17.31 8.18
C PHE A 51 -13.65 -18.34 9.28
N ASP A 52 -12.59 -19.12 9.19
CA ASP A 52 -12.13 -20.06 10.21
C ASP A 52 -10.78 -19.60 10.77
N LEU A 53 -10.65 -19.49 12.09
CA LEU A 53 -9.39 -19.13 12.73
C LEU A 53 -8.35 -20.22 12.47
N VAL A 54 -7.18 -19.82 11.98
CA VAL A 54 -6.07 -20.74 11.63
C VAL A 54 -4.95 -20.68 12.66
N LEU A 55 -4.58 -19.47 13.09
CA LEU A 55 -3.51 -19.25 14.03
C LEU A 55 -3.80 -18.02 14.90
N ASP A 56 -3.77 -18.19 16.21
CA ASP A 56 -3.85 -17.10 17.15
C ASP A 56 -2.43 -16.67 17.52
N GLY A 57 -2.11 -15.41 17.33
CA GLY A 57 -0.78 -14.88 17.64
C GLY A 57 -0.43 -14.89 19.11
N ARG A 58 -1.42 -15.07 20.01
CA ARG A 58 -1.19 -15.24 21.45
C ARG A 58 -0.53 -16.57 21.79
N ASP A 59 -0.61 -17.54 20.90
CA ASP A 59 -0.01 -18.87 21.06
C ASP A 59 1.42 -18.94 20.47
N LEU A 60 1.91 -17.85 19.86
CA LEU A 60 3.26 -17.78 19.33
C LEU A 60 4.30 -17.65 20.46
N PRO A 61 5.57 -18.05 20.22
CA PRO A 61 6.66 -17.89 21.20
C PRO A 61 6.87 -16.45 21.68
N ARG A 62 6.54 -15.47 20.85
CA ARG A 62 6.41 -14.05 21.17
C ARG A 62 4.95 -13.66 20.96
N PRO A 63 4.13 -13.68 22.02
CA PRO A 63 2.71 -13.49 21.90
C PRO A 63 2.33 -12.10 21.38
N VAL A 64 1.38 -12.06 20.45
CA VAL A 64 0.79 -10.83 19.91
C VAL A 64 -0.72 -10.92 19.84
N ASN A 65 -1.40 -9.78 19.81
CA ASN A 65 -2.87 -9.74 19.69
C ASN A 65 -3.40 -9.98 18.26
N TYR A 66 -2.49 -10.27 17.30
CA TYR A 66 -2.87 -10.58 15.94
C TYR A 66 -3.36 -12.03 15.81
N TRP A 67 -4.19 -12.25 14.81
CA TRP A 67 -4.70 -13.57 14.46
C TRP A 67 -4.78 -13.71 12.93
N MET A 68 -4.66 -14.93 12.45
CA MET A 68 -4.84 -15.25 11.03
C MET A 68 -6.00 -16.22 10.86
N ALA A 69 -6.89 -15.92 9.91
CA ALA A 69 -8.01 -16.76 9.56
C ALA A 69 -8.01 -17.10 8.08
N ARG A 70 -8.53 -18.28 7.74
CA ARG A 70 -8.85 -18.65 6.38
C ARG A 70 -10.22 -18.11 6.03
N VAL A 71 -10.32 -17.36 4.96
CA VAL A 71 -11.58 -16.79 4.49
C VAL A 71 -12.41 -17.87 3.79
N THR A 72 -13.68 -17.94 4.16
CA THR A 72 -14.64 -18.85 3.52
C THR A 72 -15.25 -18.16 2.30
N PRO A 73 -15.06 -18.70 1.08
CA PRO A 73 -15.70 -18.15 -0.11
C PRO A 73 -17.22 -18.16 0.01
N PRO A 74 -17.92 -17.10 -0.42
CA PRO A 74 -19.38 -17.10 -0.45
C PRO A 74 -19.90 -18.14 -1.46
N PRO A 75 -21.12 -18.67 -1.30
CA PRO A 75 -21.68 -19.71 -2.19
C PRO A 75 -21.73 -19.33 -3.67
N SER A 76 -21.71 -18.04 -3.98
CA SER A 76 -21.71 -17.51 -5.35
C SER A 76 -20.31 -17.42 -5.98
N ALA A 77 -19.26 -17.65 -5.20
CA ALA A 77 -17.89 -17.60 -5.69
C ALA A 77 -17.54 -18.83 -6.55
N PRO A 78 -16.60 -18.69 -7.49
CA PRO A 78 -16.07 -19.86 -8.19
C PRO A 78 -15.37 -20.82 -7.21
N PRO A 79 -15.23 -22.12 -7.56
CA PRO A 79 -14.48 -23.06 -6.76
C PRO A 79 -13.03 -22.59 -6.55
N THR A 80 -12.55 -22.67 -5.32
CA THR A 80 -11.14 -22.37 -5.00
C THR A 80 -10.24 -23.45 -5.62
N ASP A 81 -9.25 -23.03 -6.40
CA ASP A 81 -8.21 -23.94 -6.88
C ASP A 81 -7.15 -24.15 -5.76
N PRO A 82 -7.01 -25.36 -5.21
CA PRO A 82 -6.05 -25.63 -4.14
C PRO A 82 -4.58 -25.46 -4.58
N ARG A 83 -4.31 -25.48 -5.88
CA ARG A 83 -2.98 -25.28 -6.47
C ARG A 83 -2.69 -23.82 -6.81
N ALA A 84 -3.72 -22.97 -6.83
CA ALA A 84 -3.51 -21.55 -7.01
C ALA A 84 -2.76 -20.98 -5.79
N ARG A 85 -1.90 -20.01 -6.06
CA ARG A 85 -1.11 -19.29 -5.04
C ARG A 85 -2.04 -18.66 -3.99
N PRO A 86 -1.80 -18.86 -2.69
CA PRO A 86 -2.64 -18.27 -1.66
C PRO A 86 -2.37 -16.77 -1.49
N PHE A 87 -3.40 -16.03 -1.05
CA PHE A 87 -3.32 -14.61 -0.72
C PHE A 87 -3.44 -14.41 0.80
N ILE A 88 -2.65 -13.50 1.35
CA ILE A 88 -2.69 -13.06 2.75
C ILE A 88 -2.94 -11.56 2.75
N VAL A 89 -4.09 -11.12 3.26
CA VAL A 89 -4.43 -9.70 3.40
C VAL A 89 -4.23 -9.30 4.85
N ILE A 90 -3.37 -8.31 5.10
CA ILE A 90 -2.98 -7.85 6.44
C ILE A 90 -3.55 -6.44 6.64
N ASP A 91 -4.41 -6.30 7.62
CA ASP A 91 -5.06 -5.02 7.91
C ASP A 91 -4.21 -4.08 8.76
N PRO A 92 -4.37 -2.75 8.57
CA PRO A 92 -3.63 -1.75 9.30
C PRO A 92 -4.18 -1.58 10.72
N ARG A 93 -3.30 -1.51 11.72
CA ARG A 93 -3.63 -1.17 13.10
C ARG A 93 -3.39 0.32 13.34
N ALA A 94 -4.25 1.14 12.75
CA ALA A 94 -4.14 2.60 12.70
C ALA A 94 -5.14 3.30 13.64
N GLY A 95 -5.50 2.68 14.75
CA GLY A 95 -6.41 3.22 15.75
C GLY A 95 -7.84 2.67 15.71
N HIS A 96 -8.23 2.00 14.63
CA HIS A 96 -9.52 1.31 14.47
C HIS A 96 -9.32 -0.19 14.27
N GLY A 97 -10.40 -0.96 14.43
CA GLY A 97 -10.38 -2.43 14.31
C GLY A 97 -10.20 -2.92 12.88
N PRO A 98 -9.91 -4.24 12.72
CA PRO A 98 -9.63 -4.84 11.43
C PRO A 98 -10.89 -5.13 10.61
N GLY A 99 -10.70 -5.36 9.30
CA GLY A 99 -11.70 -5.82 8.34
C GLY A 99 -11.78 -4.99 7.06
N ILE A 100 -10.91 -3.96 6.90
CA ILE A 100 -10.99 -3.04 5.76
C ILE A 100 -10.66 -3.72 4.43
N GLY A 101 -9.70 -4.65 4.40
CA GLY A 101 -9.35 -5.42 3.21
C GLY A 101 -10.45 -6.37 2.71
N GLY A 102 -11.50 -6.57 3.53
CA GLY A 102 -12.69 -7.38 3.20
C GLY A 102 -13.98 -6.72 3.65
N PHE A 103 -14.05 -5.41 3.66
CA PHE A 103 -15.19 -4.62 4.10
C PHE A 103 -16.45 -4.78 3.22
N LYS A 104 -16.26 -5.17 1.96
CA LYS A 104 -17.30 -5.42 0.96
C LYS A 104 -16.96 -6.64 0.12
N ALA A 105 -17.93 -7.16 -0.64
CA ALA A 105 -17.68 -8.18 -1.65
C ALA A 105 -16.67 -7.70 -2.71
N ASP A 106 -16.82 -6.47 -3.20
CA ASP A 106 -15.84 -5.81 -4.08
C ASP A 106 -14.69 -5.24 -3.22
N SER A 107 -13.70 -6.07 -2.90
CA SER A 107 -12.53 -5.77 -2.06
C SER A 107 -11.34 -6.63 -2.48
N GLU A 108 -10.17 -6.40 -1.89
CA GLU A 108 -8.96 -7.20 -2.12
C GLU A 108 -9.21 -8.70 -1.90
N ILE A 109 -9.86 -9.05 -0.79
CA ILE A 109 -10.27 -10.43 -0.50
C ILE A 109 -11.24 -10.95 -1.56
N GLY A 110 -12.24 -10.14 -1.91
CA GLY A 110 -13.27 -10.54 -2.89
C GLY A 110 -12.72 -10.83 -4.27
N VAL A 111 -11.79 -10.00 -4.77
CA VAL A 111 -11.17 -10.23 -6.09
C VAL A 111 -10.23 -11.43 -6.08
N ALA A 112 -9.49 -11.68 -5.00
CA ALA A 112 -8.66 -12.87 -4.87
C ALA A 112 -9.51 -14.16 -4.89
N ILE A 113 -10.63 -14.17 -4.16
CA ILE A 113 -11.59 -15.27 -4.16
C ILE A 113 -12.23 -15.44 -5.55
N ALA A 114 -12.62 -14.35 -6.21
CA ALA A 114 -13.22 -14.39 -7.54
C ALA A 114 -12.26 -14.94 -8.61
N ALA A 115 -10.96 -14.73 -8.41
CA ALA A 115 -9.90 -15.33 -9.23
C ALA A 115 -9.56 -16.79 -8.86
N GLY A 116 -10.27 -17.38 -7.90
CA GLY A 116 -10.11 -18.79 -7.48
C GLY A 116 -8.97 -19.04 -6.49
N HIS A 117 -8.36 -18.00 -5.91
CA HIS A 117 -7.26 -18.15 -4.96
C HIS A 117 -7.73 -18.49 -3.55
N PRO A 118 -7.02 -19.38 -2.82
CA PRO A 118 -7.17 -19.48 -1.36
C PRO A 118 -6.82 -18.15 -0.71
N CYS A 119 -7.66 -17.66 0.21
CA CYS A 119 -7.46 -16.35 0.82
C CYS A 119 -7.40 -16.44 2.34
N TYR A 120 -6.46 -15.70 2.94
CA TYR A 120 -6.26 -15.57 4.36
C TYR A 120 -6.33 -14.09 4.75
N PHE A 121 -6.85 -13.86 5.94
CA PHE A 121 -6.96 -12.53 6.51
C PHE A 121 -6.21 -12.47 7.84
N VAL A 122 -5.39 -11.44 8.02
CA VAL A 122 -4.69 -11.16 9.27
C VAL A 122 -5.31 -9.93 9.90
N GLY A 123 -5.99 -10.15 11.02
CA GLY A 123 -6.57 -9.10 11.86
C GLY A 123 -5.92 -9.08 13.24
N PHE A 124 -6.48 -8.27 14.13
CA PHE A 124 -5.98 -8.12 15.50
C PHE A 124 -7.14 -7.89 16.47
N ARG A 125 -6.89 -8.18 17.76
CA ARG A 125 -7.83 -7.93 18.83
C ARG A 125 -7.75 -6.48 19.30
N PRO A 126 -8.82 -5.94 19.93
CA PRO A 126 -8.86 -4.55 20.40
C PRO A 126 -7.74 -4.18 21.36
N GLU A 127 -7.36 -5.10 22.23
CA GLU A 127 -6.32 -4.90 23.24
C GLU A 127 -5.03 -5.59 22.87
N PRO A 128 -3.85 -4.94 23.02
CA PRO A 128 -2.56 -5.57 22.80
C PRO A 128 -2.24 -6.58 23.90
N VAL A 129 -1.37 -7.55 23.59
CA VAL A 129 -0.77 -8.38 24.61
C VAL A 129 0.20 -7.52 25.44
N PRO A 130 0.21 -7.63 26.78
CA PRO A 130 1.16 -6.89 27.59
C PRO A 130 2.61 -7.15 27.19
N GLY A 131 3.37 -6.09 26.93
CA GLY A 131 4.77 -6.17 26.48
C GLY A 131 4.97 -6.48 24.99
N GLN A 132 3.91 -6.63 24.21
CA GLN A 132 3.99 -6.76 22.75
C GLN A 132 4.64 -5.52 22.16
N THR A 133 5.52 -5.73 21.17
CA THR A 133 6.21 -4.70 20.41
C THR A 133 5.90 -4.82 18.92
N ILE A 134 6.24 -3.79 18.13
CA ILE A 134 6.16 -3.87 16.65
C ILE A 134 7.10 -4.96 16.10
N GLU A 135 8.26 -5.20 16.77
CA GLU A 135 9.17 -6.27 16.39
C GLU A 135 8.52 -7.65 16.51
N ASP A 136 7.70 -7.87 17.54
CA ASP A 136 6.95 -9.11 17.74
C ASP A 136 5.84 -9.27 16.69
N VAL A 137 5.16 -8.17 16.34
CA VAL A 137 4.16 -8.16 15.26
C VAL A 137 4.80 -8.53 13.91
N VAL A 138 5.97 -7.97 13.58
CA VAL A 138 6.71 -8.32 12.36
C VAL A 138 7.07 -9.80 12.33
N ARG A 139 7.51 -10.38 13.45
CA ARG A 139 7.81 -11.82 13.56
C ARG A 139 6.55 -12.68 13.46
N ALA A 140 5.42 -12.21 13.97
CA ALA A 140 4.15 -12.90 13.81
C ALA A 140 3.69 -12.93 12.35
N ILE A 141 3.88 -11.85 11.58
CA ILE A 141 3.59 -11.83 10.14
C ILE A 141 4.42 -12.89 9.40
N ILE A 142 5.71 -13.06 9.76
CA ILE A 142 6.55 -14.13 9.22
C ILE A 142 5.95 -15.51 9.53
N ALA A 143 5.58 -15.77 10.79
CA ALA A 143 5.00 -17.04 11.21
C ALA A 143 3.68 -17.34 10.49
N PHE A 144 2.84 -16.34 10.26
CA PHE A 144 1.62 -16.48 9.49
C PHE A 144 1.90 -16.86 8.03
N ALA A 145 2.87 -16.20 7.38
CA ALA A 145 3.25 -16.53 6.02
C ALA A 145 3.85 -17.94 5.91
N GLU A 146 4.69 -18.36 6.86
CA GLU A 146 5.23 -19.72 6.94
C GLU A 146 4.13 -20.78 7.08
N GLU A 147 3.11 -20.53 7.94
CA GLU A 147 1.97 -21.42 8.11
C GLU A 147 1.12 -21.55 6.85
N VAL A 148 0.88 -20.44 6.13
CA VAL A 148 0.17 -20.48 4.84
C VAL A 148 0.98 -21.26 3.81
N GLY A 149 2.29 -21.02 3.70
CA GLY A 149 3.18 -21.79 2.81
C GLY A 149 3.18 -23.27 3.11
N ARG A 150 3.15 -23.66 4.40
CA ARG A 150 3.07 -25.08 4.83
C ARG A 150 1.75 -25.73 4.43
N ARG A 151 0.64 -25.00 4.51
CA ARG A 151 -0.71 -25.49 4.12
C ARG A 151 -0.88 -25.61 2.60
N HIS A 152 -0.14 -24.83 1.84
CA HIS A 152 -0.20 -24.76 0.39
C HIS A 152 1.13 -25.13 -0.28
N HIS A 153 1.77 -26.21 0.21
CA HIS A 153 3.07 -26.66 -0.30
C HIS A 153 3.03 -27.11 -1.77
N ASP A 154 1.85 -27.48 -2.29
CA ASP A 154 1.63 -27.86 -3.69
C ASP A 154 1.20 -26.69 -4.59
N ALA A 155 1.12 -25.48 -4.05
CA ALA A 155 0.75 -24.30 -4.84
C ALA A 155 1.83 -23.93 -5.87
N GLU A 156 1.42 -23.39 -7.01
CA GLU A 156 2.33 -22.98 -8.10
C GLU A 156 3.14 -21.70 -7.78
N GLY A 157 3.09 -21.19 -6.58
CA GLY A 157 3.86 -20.05 -6.13
C GLY A 157 3.74 -19.82 -4.65
N LYS A 158 4.68 -19.04 -4.09
CA LYS A 158 4.64 -18.64 -2.70
C LYS A 158 3.46 -17.71 -2.43
N PRO A 159 2.99 -17.61 -1.16
CA PRO A 159 1.91 -16.71 -0.78
C PRO A 159 2.13 -15.28 -1.22
N VAL A 160 1.14 -14.67 -1.85
CA VAL A 160 1.06 -13.22 -2.02
C VAL A 160 0.69 -12.62 -0.67
N ALA A 161 1.36 -11.54 -0.27
CA ALA A 161 0.99 -10.82 0.92
C ALA A 161 0.65 -9.37 0.58
N ILE A 162 -0.52 -8.91 1.03
CA ILE A 162 -1.01 -7.54 0.85
C ILE A 162 -0.97 -6.86 2.22
N GLY A 163 -0.26 -5.75 2.32
CA GLY A 163 -0.19 -4.91 3.51
C GLY A 163 -0.83 -3.55 3.26
N ASN A 164 -1.93 -3.27 3.94
CA ASN A 164 -2.68 -2.04 3.80
C ASN A 164 -2.17 -0.97 4.76
N CYS A 165 -1.94 0.25 4.29
CA CYS A 165 -1.51 1.40 5.08
C CYS A 165 -0.33 1.03 6.01
N GLN A 166 -0.50 1.09 7.32
CA GLN A 166 0.55 0.73 8.29
C GLN A 166 0.99 -0.74 8.23
N ALA A 167 0.14 -1.66 7.81
CA ALA A 167 0.54 -3.05 7.64
C ALA A 167 1.57 -3.23 6.51
N GLY A 168 1.61 -2.32 5.53
CA GLY A 168 2.56 -2.39 4.43
C GLY A 168 4.00 -2.26 4.88
N TRP A 169 4.34 -1.28 5.76
CA TRP A 169 5.72 -1.20 6.26
C TRP A 169 6.07 -2.37 7.19
N ALA A 170 5.12 -2.90 7.96
CA ALA A 170 5.35 -4.09 8.78
C ALA A 170 5.61 -5.33 7.91
N LEU A 171 4.87 -5.50 6.81
CA LEU A 171 5.08 -6.54 5.81
C LEU A 171 6.45 -6.42 5.13
N LEU A 172 6.84 -5.20 4.73
CA LEU A 172 8.18 -4.97 4.14
C LEU A 172 9.29 -5.31 5.13
N MET A 173 9.17 -4.97 6.42
CA MET A 173 10.11 -5.38 7.45
C MET A 173 10.18 -6.91 7.58
N ALA A 174 9.03 -7.59 7.61
CA ALA A 174 8.95 -9.04 7.70
C ALA A 174 9.66 -9.72 6.52
N ALA A 175 9.38 -9.27 5.30
CA ALA A 175 10.01 -9.80 4.09
C ALA A 175 11.50 -9.46 3.96
N ALA A 176 11.96 -8.33 4.53
CA ALA A 176 13.38 -7.97 4.58
C ALA A 176 14.18 -8.87 5.55
N ILE A 177 13.57 -9.25 6.68
CA ILE A 177 14.22 -10.10 7.69
C ILE A 177 14.17 -11.58 7.27
N ARG A 178 13.07 -12.01 6.69
CA ARG A 178 12.81 -13.40 6.30
C ARG A 178 12.11 -13.45 4.95
N PRO A 179 12.84 -13.39 3.82
CA PRO A 179 12.24 -13.32 2.49
C PRO A 179 11.65 -14.66 2.00
N GLU A 180 12.06 -15.80 2.59
CA GLU A 180 11.76 -17.13 2.06
C GLU A 180 10.26 -17.46 2.01
N PRO A 181 9.40 -17.13 3.01
CA PRO A 181 8.00 -17.51 2.97
C PRO A 181 7.13 -16.68 2.01
N PHE A 182 7.64 -15.53 1.54
CA PHE A 182 6.85 -14.60 0.77
C PHE A 182 6.99 -14.79 -0.75
N GLY A 183 5.86 -14.73 -1.46
CA GLY A 183 5.74 -14.44 -2.88
C GLY A 183 5.70 -12.93 -3.14
N PRO A 184 5.06 -12.46 -4.22
CA PRO A 184 4.91 -11.04 -4.46
C PRO A 184 4.26 -10.31 -3.28
N LEU A 185 4.77 -9.12 -2.98
CA LEU A 185 4.26 -8.25 -1.92
C LEU A 185 3.48 -7.11 -2.55
N MET A 186 2.32 -6.78 -2.00
CA MET A 186 1.60 -5.56 -2.36
C MET A 186 1.48 -4.65 -1.15
N VAL A 187 1.92 -3.41 -1.29
CA VAL A 187 1.78 -2.37 -0.26
C VAL A 187 0.89 -1.26 -0.80
N ALA A 188 -0.27 -1.12 -0.20
CA ALA A 188 -1.30 -0.19 -0.63
C ALA A 188 -1.43 0.98 0.35
N GLY A 189 -1.29 2.22 -0.13
CA GLY A 189 -1.38 3.42 0.70
C GLY A 189 -0.42 3.41 1.90
N SER A 190 0.80 2.90 1.75
CA SER A 190 1.74 2.67 2.86
C SER A 190 2.84 3.73 2.91
N PRO A 191 3.00 4.48 4.02
CA PRO A 191 4.04 5.49 4.15
C PRO A 191 5.37 4.84 4.53
N VAL A 192 6.31 4.75 3.59
CA VAL A 192 7.65 4.18 3.82
C VAL A 192 8.71 5.28 3.96
N SER A 193 8.67 6.30 3.09
CA SER A 193 9.53 7.49 3.15
C SER A 193 8.78 8.68 3.75
N THR A 194 8.67 8.76 5.06
CA THR A 194 7.81 9.73 5.74
C THR A 194 8.26 11.19 5.62
N TRP A 195 9.54 11.43 5.30
CA TRP A 195 10.06 12.79 5.06
C TRP A 195 9.80 13.29 3.63
N ALA A 196 9.53 12.39 2.69
CA ALA A 196 9.30 12.74 1.30
C ALA A 196 8.00 13.53 1.09
N GLY A 197 8.00 14.42 0.12
CA GLY A 197 6.85 15.23 -0.26
C GLY A 197 7.24 16.48 -1.01
N ARG A 198 6.23 17.10 -1.63
CA ARG A 198 6.36 18.40 -2.29
C ARG A 198 5.87 19.51 -1.37
N GLN A 199 6.39 20.73 -1.55
CA GLN A 199 5.85 21.91 -0.92
C GLN A 199 4.37 22.10 -1.27
N GLY A 200 3.54 22.40 -0.27
CA GLY A 200 2.09 22.51 -0.42
C GLY A 200 1.34 21.19 -0.46
N HIS A 201 2.03 20.05 -0.33
CA HIS A 201 1.46 18.71 -0.30
C HIS A 201 1.89 17.94 0.96
N ALA A 202 1.08 16.98 1.40
CA ALA A 202 1.37 16.13 2.57
C ALA A 202 1.66 16.93 3.86
N PRO A 203 0.75 17.81 4.31
CA PRO A 203 0.97 18.69 5.46
C PRO A 203 1.18 17.91 6.77
N MET A 204 0.67 16.70 6.88
CA MET A 204 0.84 15.85 8.07
C MET A 204 2.31 15.56 8.40
N ARG A 205 3.22 15.53 7.42
CA ARG A 205 4.64 15.27 7.65
C ARG A 205 5.32 16.32 8.55
N TYR A 206 4.78 17.53 8.61
CA TYR A 206 5.34 18.62 9.41
C TYR A 206 4.90 18.60 10.89
N LEU A 207 3.79 17.90 11.21
CA LEU A 207 3.20 17.96 12.56
C LEU A 207 4.17 17.48 13.66
N GLY A 208 4.89 16.38 13.42
CA GLY A 208 5.89 15.90 14.37
C GLY A 208 6.94 16.93 14.71
N GLY A 209 7.39 17.71 13.71
CA GLY A 209 8.33 18.82 13.93
C GLY A 209 7.73 19.97 14.72
N LEU A 210 6.52 20.40 14.38
CA LEU A 210 5.84 21.51 15.08
C LEU A 210 5.54 21.17 16.55
N LEU A 211 5.36 19.90 16.87
CA LEU A 211 5.18 19.41 18.24
C LEU A 211 6.51 19.16 18.98
N GLY A 212 7.66 19.43 18.34
CA GLY A 212 8.99 19.20 18.94
C GLY A 212 9.38 17.74 19.01
N GLY A 213 8.85 16.91 18.10
CA GLY A 213 9.13 15.48 17.99
C GLY A 213 8.10 14.61 18.69
N SER A 214 8.50 13.43 19.13
CA SER A 214 7.64 12.32 19.62
C SER A 214 7.36 12.35 21.13
N TRP A 215 7.92 13.29 21.90
CA TRP A 215 7.77 13.28 23.36
C TRP A 215 6.32 13.33 23.85
N LEU A 216 5.41 13.99 23.10
CA LEU A 216 3.98 13.98 23.39
C LEU A 216 3.36 12.60 23.22
N THR A 217 3.80 11.81 22.26
CA THR A 217 3.36 10.43 22.08
C THR A 217 3.77 9.58 23.28
N HIS A 218 5.01 9.74 23.76
CA HIS A 218 5.48 9.08 24.98
C HIS A 218 4.61 9.48 26.20
N MET A 219 4.33 10.76 26.34
CA MET A 219 3.48 11.26 27.44
C MET A 219 2.06 10.71 27.34
N THR A 220 1.47 10.63 26.13
CA THR A 220 0.12 10.09 25.94
C THR A 220 0.06 8.61 26.34
N GLY A 221 1.06 7.81 25.94
CA GLY A 221 1.17 6.42 26.35
C GLY A 221 1.35 6.24 27.86
N ASP A 222 2.17 7.06 28.51
CA ASP A 222 2.34 7.03 29.96
C ASP A 222 1.06 7.46 30.71
N LEU A 223 0.34 8.49 30.23
CA LEU A 223 -0.98 8.89 30.77
C LEU A 223 -2.03 7.79 30.58
N GLY A 224 -1.93 6.99 29.53
CA GLY A 224 -2.76 5.79 29.31
C GLY A 224 -2.34 4.57 30.13
N GLY A 225 -1.42 4.73 31.11
CA GLY A 225 -0.98 3.61 31.95
C GLY A 225 -0.17 2.56 31.19
N GLY A 226 0.61 2.96 30.19
CA GLY A 226 1.40 2.10 29.30
C GLY A 226 0.66 1.69 28.04
N LYS A 227 -0.54 2.22 27.80
CA LYS A 227 -1.34 2.01 26.60
C LYS A 227 -1.57 3.32 25.86
N PHE A 228 -1.61 3.24 24.54
CA PHE A 228 -1.95 4.35 23.67
C PHE A 228 -3.36 4.11 23.08
N ASP A 229 -4.31 5.00 23.36
CA ASP A 229 -5.66 4.93 22.80
C ASP A 229 -5.64 5.30 21.31
N GLY A 230 -6.03 4.36 20.45
CA GLY A 230 -6.10 4.57 19.00
C GLY A 230 -7.10 5.63 18.56
N ALA A 231 -8.04 6.04 19.43
CA ALA A 231 -8.93 7.17 19.16
C ALA A 231 -8.15 8.46 18.85
N TRP A 232 -6.95 8.64 19.41
CA TRP A 232 -6.07 9.78 19.09
C TRP A 232 -5.55 9.74 17.65
N LEU A 233 -5.23 8.54 17.12
CA LEU A 233 -4.82 8.39 15.72
C LEU A 233 -5.96 8.74 14.77
N VAL A 234 -7.17 8.23 15.05
CA VAL A 234 -8.36 8.52 14.27
C VAL A 234 -8.66 10.02 14.28
N THR A 235 -8.59 10.67 15.45
CA THR A 235 -8.78 12.12 15.57
C THR A 235 -7.73 12.91 14.77
N ASN A 236 -6.49 12.43 14.73
CA ASN A 236 -5.44 13.07 13.93
C ASN A 236 -5.76 12.99 12.42
N PHE A 237 -6.23 11.85 11.92
CA PHE A 237 -6.66 11.72 10.52
C PHE A 237 -7.88 12.61 10.21
N GLU A 238 -8.87 12.65 11.10
CA GLU A 238 -10.04 13.53 10.95
C GLU A 238 -9.66 15.01 10.91
N SER A 239 -8.68 15.43 11.71
CA SER A 239 -8.21 16.81 11.74
C SER A 239 -7.57 17.25 10.42
N GLY A 240 -7.07 16.32 9.62
CA GLY A 240 -6.51 16.57 8.30
C GLY A 240 -7.51 17.17 7.31
N ASN A 241 -8.80 16.81 7.41
CA ASN A 241 -9.85 17.30 6.53
C ASN A 241 -10.99 17.97 7.32
N PRO A 242 -10.85 19.24 7.72
CA PRO A 242 -11.85 19.95 8.52
C PRO A 242 -13.23 20.04 7.87
N ALA A 243 -13.30 20.20 6.55
CA ALA A 243 -14.58 20.28 5.84
C ALA A 243 -15.37 18.98 5.98
N ASN A 244 -14.71 17.84 5.79
CA ASN A 244 -15.34 16.54 5.95
C ASN A 244 -15.73 16.26 7.41
N THR A 245 -14.79 16.47 8.33
CA THR A 245 -14.97 16.10 9.74
C THR A 245 -16.04 16.93 10.44
N TYR A 246 -16.03 18.26 10.23
CA TYR A 246 -16.91 19.15 10.97
C TYR A 246 -18.22 19.46 10.24
N TRP A 247 -18.33 19.12 8.92
CA TRP A 247 -19.53 19.49 8.17
C TRP A 247 -20.01 18.45 7.16
N THR A 248 -19.28 18.19 6.07
CA THR A 248 -19.84 17.49 4.90
C THR A 248 -20.28 16.08 5.21
N LYS A 249 -19.51 15.30 5.97
CA LYS A 249 -19.84 13.94 6.38
C LYS A 249 -21.22 13.86 7.08
N GLN A 250 -21.45 14.77 8.02
CA GLN A 250 -22.69 14.80 8.79
C GLN A 250 -23.84 15.40 8.00
N TYR A 251 -23.56 16.44 7.22
CA TYR A 251 -24.56 17.08 6.38
C TYR A 251 -25.07 16.12 5.27
N GLU A 252 -24.22 15.36 4.63
CA GLU A 252 -24.61 14.39 3.61
C GLU A 252 -25.59 13.34 4.17
N VAL A 253 -25.29 12.83 5.39
CA VAL A 253 -26.21 11.90 6.07
C VAL A 253 -27.52 12.58 6.41
N TRP A 254 -27.50 13.79 6.95
CA TRP A 254 -28.71 14.54 7.29
C TRP A 254 -29.54 14.93 6.06
N ALA A 255 -28.86 15.34 4.98
CA ALA A 255 -29.51 15.79 3.74
C ALA A 255 -30.21 14.65 2.99
N ASP A 256 -29.67 13.42 3.04
CA ASP A 256 -30.20 12.24 2.35
C ASP A 256 -30.35 11.06 3.32
N VAL A 257 -30.93 11.32 4.49
CA VAL A 257 -31.01 10.35 5.59
C VAL A 257 -31.74 9.07 5.20
N ASP A 258 -32.71 9.18 4.28
CA ASP A 258 -33.53 8.05 3.82
C ASP A 258 -32.70 7.00 3.03
N ARG A 259 -31.57 7.35 2.43
CA ARG A 259 -30.75 6.46 1.59
C ARG A 259 -29.30 6.27 2.11
N SER A 260 -28.78 7.25 2.83
CA SER A 260 -27.35 7.24 3.24
C SER A 260 -27.11 6.62 4.60
N ALA A 261 -28.15 6.41 5.43
CA ALA A 261 -28.04 5.95 6.81
C ALA A 261 -27.27 4.61 6.94
N ASP A 262 -27.65 3.60 6.18
CA ASP A 262 -27.04 2.26 6.27
C ASP A 262 -25.56 2.27 5.88
N ARG A 263 -25.23 3.00 4.82
CA ARG A 263 -23.83 3.17 4.38
C ARG A 263 -23.01 3.88 5.45
N TYR A 264 -23.56 4.93 6.06
CA TYR A 264 -22.91 5.67 7.15
C TYR A 264 -22.70 4.78 8.37
N LEU A 265 -23.72 4.08 8.82
CA LEU A 265 -23.64 3.18 9.98
C LEU A 265 -22.63 2.04 9.74
N GLY A 266 -22.60 1.47 8.53
CA GLY A 266 -21.62 0.46 8.15
C GLY A 266 -20.19 0.99 8.22
N PHE A 267 -19.94 2.21 7.72
CA PHE A 267 -18.62 2.84 7.79
C PHE A 267 -18.24 3.20 9.24
N GLU A 268 -19.15 3.82 10.02
CA GLU A 268 -18.90 4.21 11.41
C GLU A 268 -18.67 3.01 12.33
N LYS A 269 -19.24 1.86 12.01
CA LYS A 269 -18.96 0.61 12.69
C LYS A 269 -17.48 0.23 12.67
N TRP A 270 -16.79 0.51 11.57
CA TRP A 270 -15.35 0.35 11.46
C TRP A 270 -14.60 1.54 12.05
N TRP A 271 -14.91 2.75 11.60
CA TRP A 271 -14.21 3.98 11.94
C TRP A 271 -14.22 4.28 13.44
N GLY A 272 -15.35 4.06 14.09
CA GLY A 272 -15.51 4.20 15.54
C GLY A 272 -15.04 2.99 16.37
N GLY A 273 -14.63 1.91 15.73
CA GLY A 273 -14.16 0.69 16.40
C GLY A 273 -12.75 0.83 16.97
N HIS A 274 -12.50 1.83 17.84
CA HIS A 274 -11.17 2.16 18.35
C HIS A 274 -10.51 0.98 19.05
N VAL A 275 -9.21 0.80 18.81
CA VAL A 275 -8.33 -0.22 19.40
C VAL A 275 -7.18 0.43 20.12
N THR A 276 -6.55 -0.33 21.00
CA THR A 276 -5.42 0.13 21.82
C THR A 276 -4.09 -0.43 21.29
N LEU A 277 -3.00 0.32 21.43
CA LEU A 277 -1.64 -0.14 21.24
C LEU A 277 -0.90 -0.10 22.60
N ASN A 278 0.17 -0.88 22.75
CA ASN A 278 1.11 -0.61 23.82
C ASN A 278 1.84 0.73 23.55
N ALA A 279 2.21 1.45 24.58
CA ALA A 279 2.95 2.70 24.44
C ALA A 279 4.26 2.49 23.66
N GLU A 280 4.94 1.37 23.89
CA GLU A 280 6.17 1.00 23.20
C GLU A 280 5.97 0.81 21.69
N GLU A 281 4.84 0.22 21.26
CA GLU A 281 4.50 0.05 19.85
C GLU A 281 4.34 1.41 19.18
N MET A 282 3.55 2.31 19.79
CA MET A 282 3.32 3.64 19.24
C MET A 282 4.61 4.49 19.24
N ASN A 283 5.41 4.40 20.29
CA ASN A 283 6.70 5.08 20.38
C ASN A 283 7.66 4.57 19.27
N PHE A 284 7.72 3.26 19.04
CA PHE A 284 8.51 2.71 17.92
C PHE A 284 8.06 3.29 16.57
N ILE A 285 6.74 3.29 16.31
CA ILE A 285 6.19 3.82 15.05
C ILE A 285 6.60 5.28 14.85
N VAL A 286 6.44 6.13 15.88
CA VAL A 286 6.75 7.55 15.73
C VAL A 286 8.26 7.80 15.71
N ASP A 287 9.02 7.20 16.63
CA ASP A 287 10.47 7.43 16.76
C ASP A 287 11.25 6.87 15.57
N GLN A 288 10.93 5.67 15.10
CA GLN A 288 11.71 4.99 14.07
C GLN A 288 11.23 5.29 12.65
N LEU A 289 9.91 5.38 12.46
CA LEU A 289 9.33 5.50 11.12
C LEU A 289 8.98 6.95 10.79
N PHE A 290 8.09 7.61 11.56
CA PHE A 290 7.61 8.94 11.16
C PHE A 290 8.64 10.06 11.39
N VAL A 291 9.19 10.16 12.59
CA VAL A 291 10.21 11.16 12.92
C VAL A 291 11.60 10.71 12.48
N GLY A 292 11.90 9.43 12.64
CA GLY A 292 13.21 8.87 12.34
C GLY A 292 13.47 8.60 10.86
N ASN A 293 12.44 8.24 10.09
CA ASN A 293 12.52 7.81 8.67
C ASN A 293 13.52 6.67 8.42
N ARG A 294 13.79 5.84 9.45
CA ARG A 294 14.92 4.89 9.45
C ARG A 294 14.71 3.67 8.55
N LEU A 295 13.45 3.35 8.23
CA LEU A 295 13.14 2.25 7.30
C LEU A 295 13.57 2.59 5.88
N ALA A 296 13.21 3.78 5.40
CA ALA A 296 13.56 4.26 4.06
C ALA A 296 15.07 4.49 3.88
N THR A 297 15.83 4.64 4.97
CA THR A 297 17.28 4.88 4.92
C THR A 297 18.12 3.64 5.21
N GLY A 298 17.48 2.50 5.53
CA GLY A 298 18.18 1.27 5.91
C GLY A 298 18.94 1.35 7.25
N GLU A 299 18.58 2.35 8.09
CA GLU A 299 19.16 2.54 9.44
C GLU A 299 18.40 1.77 10.52
N LEU A 300 17.23 1.20 10.20
CA LEU A 300 16.39 0.52 11.16
C LEU A 300 17.07 -0.76 11.66
N THR A 301 17.20 -0.87 12.98
CA THR A 301 17.71 -2.06 13.64
C THR A 301 16.78 -2.42 14.80
N PHE A 302 16.45 -3.69 14.93
CA PHE A 302 15.64 -4.20 16.03
C PHE A 302 16.44 -4.32 17.32
N SER A 303 15.76 -4.49 18.44
CA SER A 303 16.34 -4.56 19.77
C SER A 303 17.35 -5.70 19.95
N ASP A 304 17.23 -6.78 19.18
CA ASP A 304 18.14 -7.91 19.15
C ASP A 304 19.33 -7.75 18.19
N GLY A 305 19.49 -6.58 17.57
CA GLY A 305 20.52 -6.28 16.59
C GLY A 305 20.21 -6.67 15.16
N THR A 306 19.01 -7.22 14.88
CA THR A 306 18.57 -7.56 13.51
C THR A 306 18.41 -6.28 12.71
N ARG A 307 19.22 -6.10 11.66
CA ARG A 307 19.09 -4.98 10.72
C ARG A 307 17.97 -5.24 9.73
N VAL A 308 17.15 -4.23 9.50
CA VAL A 308 16.06 -4.26 8.51
C VAL A 308 16.51 -3.49 7.26
N ASP A 309 16.86 -4.22 6.21
CA ASP A 309 17.29 -3.65 4.93
C ASP A 309 16.31 -4.10 3.83
N LEU A 310 15.50 -3.21 3.33
CA LEU A 310 14.49 -3.54 2.29
C LEU A 310 15.12 -4.08 0.99
N ARG A 311 16.42 -3.86 0.78
CA ARG A 311 17.16 -4.43 -0.37
C ARG A 311 17.36 -5.95 -0.27
N ALA A 312 17.15 -6.53 0.92
CA ALA A 312 17.19 -7.98 1.13
C ALA A 312 15.91 -8.70 0.67
N ILE A 313 14.85 -7.97 0.34
CA ILE A 313 13.60 -8.56 -0.14
C ILE A 313 13.84 -9.22 -1.51
N ALA A 314 13.53 -10.50 -1.63
CA ALA A 314 13.77 -11.29 -2.85
C ALA A 314 12.57 -11.35 -3.80
N SER A 315 11.38 -11.02 -3.29
CA SER A 315 10.12 -11.08 -4.03
C SER A 315 9.80 -9.74 -4.70
N PRO A 316 9.04 -9.72 -5.80
CA PRO A 316 8.54 -8.48 -6.38
C PRO A 316 7.72 -7.68 -5.36
N ILE A 317 7.85 -6.36 -5.42
CA ILE A 317 7.09 -5.43 -4.58
C ILE A 317 6.17 -4.61 -5.48
N ILE A 318 4.87 -4.64 -5.19
CA ILE A 318 3.87 -3.81 -5.85
C ILE A 318 3.53 -2.67 -4.90
N VAL A 319 3.69 -1.43 -5.35
CA VAL A 319 3.33 -0.22 -4.60
C VAL A 319 2.11 0.41 -5.23
N PHE A 320 0.98 0.39 -4.53
CA PHE A 320 -0.24 1.06 -4.96
C PHE A 320 -0.49 2.31 -4.12
N CYS A 321 -0.58 3.48 -4.77
CA CYS A 321 -0.78 4.78 -4.12
C CYS A 321 -1.67 5.68 -4.98
N SER A 322 -2.00 6.87 -4.49
CA SER A 322 -2.90 7.80 -5.19
C SER A 322 -2.48 9.25 -5.00
N GLU A 323 -2.61 10.06 -6.05
CA GLU A 323 -2.41 11.52 -5.99
C GLU A 323 -3.47 12.22 -5.13
N GLY A 324 -4.63 11.59 -4.91
CA GLY A 324 -5.68 12.11 -4.04
C GLY A 324 -5.53 11.70 -2.57
N ASP A 325 -4.45 11.01 -2.21
CA ASP A 325 -4.21 10.53 -0.84
C ASP A 325 -3.47 11.60 -0.02
N ASP A 326 -4.18 12.23 0.91
CA ASP A 326 -3.62 13.25 1.81
C ASP A 326 -2.86 12.64 3.01
N ILE A 327 -3.02 11.34 3.27
CA ILE A 327 -2.40 10.63 4.40
C ILE A 327 -1.08 10.01 3.97
N THR A 328 -1.09 9.30 2.83
CA THR A 328 0.10 8.65 2.26
C THR A 328 0.21 9.03 0.77
N PRO A 329 0.66 10.23 0.46
CA PRO A 329 0.83 10.64 -0.94
C PRO A 329 1.90 9.80 -1.65
N PRO A 330 1.92 9.77 -3.00
CA PRO A 330 2.85 8.96 -3.78
C PRO A 330 4.32 9.16 -3.42
N ALA A 331 4.73 10.38 -3.07
CA ALA A 331 6.08 10.65 -2.61
C ALA A 331 6.48 9.79 -1.40
N GLN A 332 5.60 9.66 -0.39
CA GLN A 332 5.87 8.85 0.79
C GLN A 332 5.82 7.34 0.52
N ALA A 333 5.02 6.92 -0.44
CA ALA A 333 4.94 5.52 -0.84
C ALA A 333 6.12 5.07 -1.71
N LEU A 334 6.74 5.96 -2.51
CA LEU A 334 7.67 5.60 -3.58
C LEU A 334 9.12 6.04 -3.36
N SER A 335 9.39 7.13 -2.61
CA SER A 335 10.74 7.73 -2.54
C SER A 335 11.79 6.83 -1.88
N TRP A 336 11.37 5.85 -1.07
CA TRP A 336 12.30 4.87 -0.48
C TRP A 336 13.12 4.12 -1.55
N VAL A 337 12.59 3.98 -2.76
CA VAL A 337 13.30 3.34 -3.87
C VAL A 337 14.56 4.13 -4.22
N SER A 338 14.42 5.44 -4.47
CA SER A 338 15.58 6.30 -4.75
C SER A 338 16.42 6.62 -3.52
N ASP A 339 15.89 6.39 -2.32
CA ASP A 339 16.63 6.56 -1.06
C ASP A 339 17.59 5.39 -0.80
N LEU A 340 17.19 4.16 -1.17
CA LEU A 340 17.94 2.94 -0.92
C LEU A 340 18.89 2.55 -2.05
N TYR A 341 18.50 2.81 -3.31
CA TYR A 341 19.27 2.44 -4.49
C TYR A 341 19.90 3.67 -5.14
N GLY A 342 21.14 3.53 -5.61
CA GLY A 342 21.86 4.60 -6.27
C GLY A 342 21.33 4.94 -7.67
N ASP A 343 20.94 3.91 -8.41
CA ASP A 343 20.37 3.98 -9.75
C ASP A 343 19.58 2.68 -10.07
N ILE A 344 19.04 2.59 -11.30
CA ILE A 344 18.30 1.41 -11.78
C ILE A 344 19.22 0.17 -11.87
N ASP A 345 20.47 0.33 -12.20
CA ASP A 345 21.39 -0.79 -12.30
C ASP A 345 21.75 -1.32 -10.89
N ASP A 346 21.85 -0.44 -9.91
CA ASP A 346 21.98 -0.85 -8.49
C ASP A 346 20.76 -1.64 -8.03
N LEU A 347 19.54 -1.18 -8.33
CA LEU A 347 18.30 -1.92 -8.06
C LEU A 347 18.30 -3.30 -8.74
N ARG A 348 18.70 -3.37 -10.00
CA ARG A 348 18.80 -4.64 -10.74
C ARG A 348 19.83 -5.59 -10.14
N THR A 349 21.00 -5.10 -9.72
CA THR A 349 22.05 -5.95 -9.13
C THR A 349 21.66 -6.54 -7.78
N HIS A 350 20.77 -5.87 -7.02
CA HIS A 350 20.10 -6.45 -5.86
C HIS A 350 19.00 -7.44 -6.26
N GLY A 351 18.72 -7.57 -7.55
CA GLY A 351 17.72 -8.48 -8.09
C GLY A 351 16.28 -8.09 -7.77
N GLN A 352 16.04 -6.82 -7.49
CA GLN A 352 14.74 -6.33 -7.09
C GLN A 352 13.85 -6.03 -8.29
N THR A 353 12.59 -6.45 -8.21
CA THR A 353 11.51 -6.06 -9.12
C THR A 353 10.52 -5.20 -8.34
N ILE A 354 10.34 -3.96 -8.77
CA ILE A 354 9.36 -3.04 -8.18
C ILE A 354 8.37 -2.63 -9.25
N VAL A 355 7.09 -2.85 -8.95
CA VAL A 355 5.96 -2.39 -9.77
C VAL A 355 5.23 -1.31 -9.00
N TYR A 356 4.91 -0.18 -9.61
CA TYR A 356 4.07 0.81 -8.97
C TYR A 356 2.86 1.17 -9.83
N SER A 357 1.77 1.56 -9.17
CA SER A 357 0.59 2.12 -9.80
C SER A 357 0.12 3.32 -9.01
N VAL A 358 -0.15 4.43 -9.70
CA VAL A 358 -0.61 5.67 -9.09
C VAL A 358 -2.01 6.00 -9.60
N HIS A 359 -2.99 5.95 -8.72
CA HIS A 359 -4.34 6.38 -9.04
C HIS A 359 -4.43 7.91 -9.05
N GLY A 360 -5.18 8.49 -10.01
CA GLY A 360 -5.17 9.95 -10.23
C GLY A 360 -5.83 10.80 -9.16
N SER A 361 -6.80 10.28 -8.38
CA SER A 361 -7.66 11.16 -7.57
C SER A 361 -8.30 10.55 -6.33
N ILE A 362 -8.14 9.25 -6.07
CA ILE A 362 -8.84 8.62 -4.95
C ILE A 362 -8.17 8.98 -3.62
N GLY A 363 -8.99 9.27 -2.59
CA GLY A 363 -8.47 9.51 -1.23
C GLY A 363 -8.02 8.22 -0.55
N HIS A 364 -7.27 8.34 0.55
CA HIS A 364 -6.63 7.23 1.26
C HIS A 364 -7.56 6.02 1.49
N LEU A 365 -8.70 6.25 2.10
CA LEU A 365 -9.65 5.17 2.39
C LEU A 365 -10.23 4.53 1.12
N GLY A 366 -10.35 5.30 0.04
CA GLY A 366 -10.83 4.81 -1.24
C GLY A 366 -9.95 3.72 -1.85
N ILE A 367 -8.65 3.71 -1.54
CA ILE A 367 -7.71 2.65 -1.94
C ILE A 367 -8.22 1.28 -1.49
N PHE A 368 -8.83 1.19 -0.31
CA PHE A 368 -9.25 -0.07 0.32
C PHE A 368 -10.74 -0.36 0.15
N VAL A 369 -11.60 0.67 0.20
CA VAL A 369 -13.07 0.48 0.26
C VAL A 369 -13.81 0.85 -1.03
N SER A 370 -13.13 1.37 -2.06
CA SER A 370 -13.78 1.70 -3.33
C SER A 370 -14.01 0.46 -4.17
N GLY A 371 -15.28 0.17 -4.49
CA GLY A 371 -15.60 -0.91 -5.43
C GLY A 371 -15.05 -0.67 -6.85
N GLY A 372 -14.84 0.60 -7.24
CA GLY A 372 -14.21 0.95 -8.51
C GLY A 372 -12.74 0.53 -8.55
N VAL A 373 -11.99 0.79 -7.46
CA VAL A 373 -10.59 0.36 -7.29
C VAL A 373 -10.51 -1.17 -7.23
N ALA A 374 -11.41 -1.83 -6.50
CA ALA A 374 -11.43 -3.28 -6.43
C ALA A 374 -11.59 -3.92 -7.81
N LYS A 375 -12.52 -3.41 -8.63
CA LYS A 375 -12.80 -3.93 -9.98
C LYS A 375 -11.75 -3.58 -11.02
N LYS A 376 -10.89 -2.60 -10.76
CA LYS A 376 -9.85 -2.15 -11.66
C LYS A 376 -8.47 -2.57 -11.14
N GLU A 377 -7.91 -1.82 -10.22
CA GLU A 377 -6.52 -2.02 -9.79
C GLU A 377 -6.31 -3.35 -9.06
N HIS A 378 -7.14 -3.66 -8.06
CA HIS A 378 -6.96 -4.92 -7.30
C HIS A 378 -7.23 -6.15 -8.14
N ASN A 379 -8.25 -6.10 -9.04
CA ASN A 379 -8.54 -7.21 -9.94
C ASN A 379 -7.37 -7.48 -10.90
N GLU A 380 -6.84 -6.41 -11.51
CA GLU A 380 -5.72 -6.57 -12.46
C GLU A 380 -4.45 -7.06 -11.76
N PHE A 381 -4.18 -6.63 -10.53
CA PHE A 381 -3.05 -7.17 -9.76
C PHE A 381 -3.28 -8.63 -9.38
N ALA A 382 -4.46 -9.02 -8.92
CA ALA A 382 -4.75 -10.40 -8.53
C ALA A 382 -4.64 -11.36 -9.72
N THR A 383 -5.19 -11.01 -10.88
CA THR A 383 -5.18 -11.85 -12.09
C THR A 383 -3.82 -11.93 -12.78
N ASN A 384 -2.97 -10.92 -12.61
CA ASN A 384 -1.64 -10.84 -13.22
C ASN A 384 -0.48 -11.12 -12.25
N MET A 385 -0.75 -11.67 -11.07
CA MET A 385 0.25 -11.87 -10.03
C MET A 385 1.41 -12.78 -10.47
N ASP A 386 1.13 -13.82 -11.25
CA ASP A 386 2.16 -14.71 -11.78
C ASP A 386 3.03 -14.04 -12.85
N MET A 387 2.45 -13.12 -13.63
CA MET A 387 3.22 -12.28 -14.56
C MET A 387 4.17 -11.36 -13.79
N ILE A 388 3.68 -10.69 -12.75
CA ILE A 388 4.50 -9.81 -11.91
C ILE A 388 5.64 -10.60 -11.26
N ASP A 389 5.37 -11.83 -10.81
CA ASP A 389 6.38 -12.68 -10.16
C ASP A 389 7.54 -13.04 -11.08
N VAL A 390 7.31 -13.12 -12.39
CA VAL A 390 8.35 -13.48 -13.37
C VAL A 390 8.97 -12.29 -14.10
N LEU A 391 8.51 -11.05 -13.84
CA LEU A 391 9.14 -9.86 -14.40
C LEU A 391 10.64 -9.82 -14.06
N PRO A 392 11.51 -9.49 -15.03
CA PRO A 392 12.92 -9.27 -14.77
C PRO A 392 13.15 -8.16 -13.72
N PRO A 393 14.30 -8.17 -13.01
CA PRO A 393 14.63 -7.10 -12.08
C PRO A 393 14.62 -5.72 -12.74
N GLY A 394 13.90 -4.78 -12.12
CA GLY A 394 13.72 -3.43 -12.65
C GLY A 394 12.61 -2.67 -11.95
N LEU A 395 12.39 -1.45 -12.38
CA LEU A 395 11.30 -0.58 -11.94
C LEU A 395 10.26 -0.48 -13.06
N TYR A 396 9.00 -0.71 -12.73
CA TYR A 396 7.89 -0.74 -13.68
C TYR A 396 6.71 0.09 -13.17
N GLU A 397 6.05 0.77 -14.10
CA GLU A 397 4.74 1.34 -13.87
C GLU A 397 3.67 0.43 -14.46
N ALA A 398 2.67 0.07 -13.66
CA ALA A 398 1.49 -0.64 -14.13
C ALA A 398 0.49 0.35 -14.73
N VAL A 399 0.41 0.39 -16.06
CA VAL A 399 -0.51 1.26 -16.81
C VAL A 399 -1.74 0.45 -17.19
N LEU A 400 -2.91 0.86 -16.66
CA LEU A 400 -4.18 0.20 -16.91
C LEU A 400 -4.99 0.95 -17.97
N ARG A 401 -5.50 0.22 -18.97
CA ARG A 401 -6.35 0.76 -20.04
C ARG A 401 -7.63 -0.06 -20.18
N PRO A 402 -8.76 0.53 -20.60
CA PRO A 402 -9.96 -0.25 -20.87
C PRO A 402 -9.71 -1.29 -21.96
N ALA A 403 -9.90 -2.58 -21.67
CA ALA A 403 -9.61 -3.66 -22.61
C ALA A 403 -10.38 -3.53 -23.94
N LYS A 404 -11.63 -3.04 -23.89
CA LYS A 404 -12.48 -2.82 -25.07
C LYS A 404 -11.94 -1.81 -26.09
N GLU A 405 -10.97 -0.96 -25.68
CA GLU A 405 -10.34 0.04 -26.55
C GLU A 405 -9.06 -0.49 -27.19
N GLU A 406 -8.63 -1.69 -26.81
CA GLU A 406 -7.38 -2.30 -27.22
C GLU A 406 -7.61 -3.47 -28.19
N ALA A 407 -6.63 -3.69 -29.09
CA ALA A 407 -6.65 -4.84 -29.97
C ALA A 407 -6.47 -6.13 -29.16
N ARG A 408 -7.09 -7.22 -29.61
CA ARG A 408 -7.05 -8.54 -28.95
C ARG A 408 -7.50 -8.51 -27.50
N ALA A 409 -8.58 -7.75 -27.22
CA ALA A 409 -9.20 -7.66 -25.91
C ALA A 409 -9.58 -9.02 -25.29
N GLU A 410 -9.79 -10.07 -26.11
CA GLU A 410 -10.08 -11.43 -25.68
C GLU A 410 -8.92 -12.12 -24.93
N LEU A 411 -7.74 -11.52 -24.92
CA LEU A 411 -6.56 -11.96 -24.16
C LEU A 411 -6.43 -11.27 -22.81
N ALA A 412 -7.19 -10.19 -22.55
CA ALA A 412 -7.22 -9.54 -21.25
C ALA A 412 -7.95 -10.43 -20.21
N GLY A 413 -7.52 -10.35 -18.97
CA GLY A 413 -8.11 -11.08 -17.84
C GLY A 413 -9.43 -10.53 -17.36
N GLY A 414 -9.79 -9.28 -17.75
CA GLY A 414 -10.94 -8.56 -17.26
C GLY A 414 -11.39 -7.40 -18.17
N GLU A 415 -12.06 -6.40 -17.58
CA GLU A 415 -12.50 -5.18 -18.26
C GLU A 415 -11.35 -4.22 -18.56
N TRP A 416 -10.23 -4.38 -17.88
CA TRP A 416 -9.01 -3.59 -18.01
C TRP A 416 -7.89 -4.46 -18.57
N LEU A 417 -6.87 -3.84 -19.07
CA LEU A 417 -5.65 -4.44 -19.57
C LEU A 417 -4.46 -3.75 -18.91
N VAL A 418 -3.55 -4.54 -18.36
CA VAL A 418 -2.33 -4.02 -17.74
C VAL A 418 -1.12 -4.16 -18.65
N ASN A 419 -0.35 -3.08 -18.72
CA ASN A 419 0.96 -3.04 -19.35
C ASN A 419 2.00 -2.53 -18.35
N PHE A 420 3.02 -3.32 -18.07
CA PHE A 420 4.11 -2.96 -17.17
C PHE A 420 5.22 -2.28 -17.98
N GLN A 421 5.32 -0.96 -17.85
CA GLN A 421 6.28 -0.12 -18.55
C GLN A 421 7.52 0.09 -17.69
N THR A 422 8.72 -0.15 -18.24
CA THR A 422 9.96 0.15 -17.53
C THR A 422 10.11 1.64 -17.28
N ARG A 423 10.55 2.00 -16.06
CA ARG A 423 10.73 3.37 -15.61
C ARG A 423 12.12 3.58 -15.00
N GLY A 424 12.51 4.85 -14.89
CA GLY A 424 13.70 5.29 -14.19
C GLY A 424 13.37 6.08 -12.92
N PHE A 425 14.38 6.47 -12.16
CA PHE A 425 14.19 7.28 -10.96
C PHE A 425 13.67 8.70 -11.27
N ALA A 426 13.91 9.19 -12.50
CA ALA A 426 13.33 10.46 -12.95
C ALA A 426 11.79 10.40 -13.05
N ASP A 427 11.23 9.22 -13.35
CA ASP A 427 9.78 9.03 -13.38
C ASP A 427 9.20 9.04 -11.96
N LEU A 428 9.88 8.42 -10.99
CA LEU A 428 9.48 8.51 -9.58
C LEU A 428 9.51 9.95 -9.05
N ALA A 429 10.50 10.75 -9.46
CA ALA A 429 10.65 12.14 -9.05
C ALA A 429 9.46 13.02 -9.49
N GLN A 430 8.70 12.62 -10.51
CA GLN A 430 7.48 13.32 -10.94
C GLN A 430 6.37 13.27 -9.87
N HIS A 431 6.37 12.25 -9.03
CA HIS A 431 5.42 12.10 -7.92
C HIS A 431 5.89 12.79 -6.62
N GLY A 432 7.02 13.47 -6.66
CA GLY A 432 7.68 14.08 -5.52
C GLY A 432 8.89 13.26 -5.09
N GLY A 433 9.63 13.76 -4.14
CA GLY A 433 10.86 13.16 -3.66
C GLY A 433 11.24 13.79 -2.34
N THR A 434 12.50 13.65 -1.97
CA THR A 434 13.06 14.30 -0.78
C THR A 434 13.92 15.47 -1.24
N ASP A 435 13.54 16.69 -0.86
CA ASP A 435 14.33 17.91 -1.04
C ASP A 435 15.50 17.90 -0.05
N PRO A 436 16.76 18.10 -0.47
CA PRO A 436 17.92 18.14 0.44
C PRO A 436 17.78 19.16 1.59
N GLU A 437 17.15 20.30 1.33
CA GLU A 437 16.90 21.30 2.38
C GLU A 437 15.84 20.82 3.38
N ASP A 438 14.79 20.15 2.91
CA ASP A 438 13.81 19.56 3.81
C ASP A 438 14.40 18.37 4.57
N GLU A 439 15.27 17.55 3.95
CA GLU A 439 16.03 16.51 4.67
C GLU A 439 16.80 17.08 5.87
N LYS A 440 17.48 18.21 5.68
CA LYS A 440 18.22 18.86 6.76
C LYS A 440 17.29 19.36 7.87
N ARG A 441 16.11 19.88 7.50
CA ARG A 441 15.07 20.28 8.46
C ARG A 441 14.53 19.11 9.25
N PHE A 442 14.17 18.02 8.57
CA PHE A 442 13.69 16.80 9.23
C PHE A 442 14.77 16.11 10.08
N ALA A 443 16.03 16.13 9.66
CA ALA A 443 17.12 15.65 10.50
C ALA A 443 17.27 16.48 11.78
N ALA A 444 17.06 17.80 11.73
CA ALA A 444 17.01 18.65 12.92
C ALA A 444 15.84 18.27 13.83
N VAL A 445 14.65 18.00 13.26
CA VAL A 445 13.50 17.47 14.02
C VAL A 445 13.86 16.18 14.75
N ARG A 446 14.48 15.21 14.04
CA ARG A 446 14.88 13.92 14.64
C ARG A 446 15.79 14.12 15.86
N ARG A 447 16.85 14.92 15.73
CA ARG A 447 17.78 15.20 16.85
C ARG A 447 17.12 15.93 18.00
N LEU A 448 16.27 16.90 17.69
CA LEU A 448 15.50 17.61 18.71
C LEU A 448 14.51 16.68 19.42
N SER A 449 13.84 15.80 18.66
CA SER A 449 12.94 14.79 19.21
C SER A 449 13.65 13.86 20.20
N GLU A 450 14.81 13.33 19.82
CA GLU A 450 15.62 12.47 20.69
C GLU A 450 15.99 13.20 22.01
N THR A 451 16.36 14.47 21.91
CA THR A 451 16.65 15.32 23.08
C THR A 451 15.41 15.54 23.94
N ASN A 452 14.28 15.91 23.34
CA ASN A 452 13.04 16.19 24.06
C ASN A 452 12.49 14.93 24.73
N VAL A 453 12.58 13.76 24.08
CA VAL A 453 12.22 12.47 24.68
C VAL A 453 13.11 12.14 25.88
N ALA A 454 14.42 12.38 25.76
CA ALA A 454 15.34 12.17 26.88
C ALA A 454 15.01 13.09 28.08
N LEU A 455 14.75 14.37 27.83
CA LEU A 455 14.32 15.33 28.85
C LEU A 455 12.99 14.94 29.48
N TYR A 456 12.02 14.56 28.65
CA TYR A 456 10.73 14.07 29.14
C TYR A 456 10.90 12.86 30.07
N ARG A 457 11.66 11.85 29.63
CA ARG A 457 11.90 10.62 30.41
C ARG A 457 12.58 10.90 31.74
N GLN A 458 13.52 11.83 31.76
CA GLN A 458 14.28 12.16 32.96
C GLN A 458 13.50 13.01 33.95
N PHE A 459 12.75 14.01 33.48
CA PHE A 459 12.18 15.05 34.36
C PHE A 459 10.66 14.95 34.55
N ALA A 460 9.91 14.62 33.51
CA ALA A 460 8.45 14.65 33.54
C ALA A 460 7.81 13.26 33.69
N GLN A 461 8.37 12.25 33.04
CA GLN A 461 7.80 10.90 32.98
C GLN A 461 7.50 10.29 34.38
N PRO A 462 8.37 10.39 35.41
CA PRO A 462 8.06 9.82 36.73
C PRO A 462 6.81 10.42 37.35
N ALA A 463 6.60 11.73 37.19
CA ALA A 463 5.40 12.40 37.71
C ALA A 463 4.16 12.03 36.88
N VAL A 464 4.26 11.98 35.55
CA VAL A 464 3.17 11.58 34.65
C VAL A 464 2.71 10.15 34.99
N ARG A 465 3.64 9.22 35.14
CA ARG A 465 3.32 7.81 35.51
C ARG A 465 2.70 7.70 36.89
N ALA A 466 3.12 8.52 37.85
CA ALA A 466 2.52 8.55 39.18
C ALA A 466 1.07 9.06 39.16
N LEU A 467 0.72 9.93 38.23
CA LEU A 467 -0.64 10.45 38.01
C LEU A 467 -1.53 9.44 37.25
N ALA A 468 -0.95 8.58 36.43
CA ALA A 468 -1.65 7.62 35.57
C ALA A 468 -2.19 6.42 36.39
N THR A 469 -2.99 6.70 37.38
CA THR A 469 -3.69 5.67 38.20
C THR A 469 -4.87 5.06 37.40
N PRO A 470 -5.30 3.82 37.69
CA PRO A 470 -6.42 3.18 36.97
C PRO A 470 -7.68 4.04 36.82
N PRO A 471 -8.14 4.78 37.85
CA PRO A 471 -9.29 5.67 37.70
C PRO A 471 -9.04 6.85 36.77
N VAL A 472 -7.81 7.39 36.77
CA VAL A 472 -7.44 8.50 35.88
C VAL A 472 -7.34 8.03 34.43
N THR A 473 -6.67 6.91 34.16
CA THR A 473 -6.55 6.35 32.83
C THR A 473 -7.90 6.00 32.23
N TRP A 474 -8.75 5.34 33.02
CA TRP A 474 -10.13 5.06 32.61
C TRP A 474 -10.92 6.34 32.31
N GLY A 475 -10.82 7.35 33.19
CA GLY A 475 -11.51 8.62 33.01
C GLY A 475 -11.06 9.35 31.74
N LEU A 476 -9.76 9.38 31.46
CA LEU A 476 -9.21 9.98 30.24
C LEU A 476 -9.70 9.26 28.97
N GLU A 477 -9.78 7.93 29.01
CA GLU A 477 -10.30 7.14 27.89
C GLU A 477 -11.80 7.44 27.66
N GLN A 478 -12.63 7.40 28.71
CA GLN A 478 -14.07 7.65 28.60
C GLN A 478 -14.40 9.09 28.18
N LEU A 479 -13.59 10.06 28.60
CA LEU A 479 -13.76 11.48 28.25
C LEU A 479 -13.12 11.85 26.92
N HIS A 480 -12.49 10.91 26.22
CA HIS A 480 -11.97 11.19 24.87
C HIS A 480 -13.11 11.67 23.96
N PRO A 481 -12.97 12.83 23.27
CA PRO A 481 -14.07 13.44 22.50
C PRO A 481 -14.72 12.48 21.49
N ALA A 482 -13.93 11.64 20.81
CA ALA A 482 -14.45 10.66 19.88
C ALA A 482 -15.35 9.64 20.60
N ARG A 483 -14.89 9.03 21.70
CA ARG A 483 -15.66 8.04 22.49
C ARG A 483 -16.89 8.67 23.13
N LEU A 484 -16.75 9.86 23.72
CA LEU A 484 -17.83 10.59 24.34
C LEU A 484 -18.98 10.86 23.36
N SER A 485 -18.67 11.16 22.09
CA SER A 485 -19.69 11.38 21.05
C SER A 485 -20.59 10.17 20.83
N TYR A 486 -20.05 8.95 20.91
CA TYR A 486 -20.86 7.72 20.79
C TYR A 486 -21.76 7.50 22.00
N THR A 487 -21.23 7.72 23.21
CA THR A 487 -21.99 7.57 24.46
C THR A 487 -23.12 8.60 24.58
N LEU A 488 -22.84 9.87 24.22
CA LEU A 488 -23.84 10.96 24.27
C LEU A 488 -25.00 10.73 23.32
N PHE A 489 -24.76 10.15 22.15
CA PHE A 489 -25.79 9.81 21.16
C PHE A 489 -26.14 8.32 21.21
N SER A 490 -26.42 7.77 22.40
CA SER A 490 -26.82 6.37 22.59
C SER A 490 -28.00 6.26 23.55
N ASP A 491 -28.58 5.08 23.68
CA ASP A 491 -29.64 4.78 24.65
C ASP A 491 -29.14 4.83 26.10
N ARG A 492 -27.82 4.89 26.36
CA ARG A 492 -27.27 5.18 27.69
C ARG A 492 -27.57 6.62 28.15
N ASN A 493 -27.81 7.54 27.20
CA ASN A 493 -28.15 8.91 27.52
C ASN A 493 -29.67 9.06 27.60
N PRO A 494 -30.27 9.33 28.81
CA PRO A 494 -31.72 9.50 28.96
C PRO A 494 -32.31 10.60 28.06
N ALA A 495 -31.52 11.62 27.71
CA ALA A 495 -31.96 12.70 26.81
C ALA A 495 -32.26 12.19 25.39
N MET A 496 -31.81 11.00 25.01
CA MET A 496 -32.08 10.39 23.68
C MET A 496 -33.32 9.49 23.70
N ALA A 497 -33.98 9.25 24.85
CA ALA A 497 -35.09 8.30 24.99
C ALA A 497 -36.29 8.61 24.04
N TRP A 498 -36.56 9.88 23.78
CA TRP A 498 -37.67 10.30 22.90
C TRP A 498 -37.35 10.11 21.40
N VAL A 499 -36.08 10.05 21.02
CA VAL A 499 -35.64 10.08 19.62
C VAL A 499 -36.15 8.87 18.86
N ARG A 500 -36.11 7.68 19.47
CA ARG A 500 -36.62 6.45 18.84
C ARG A 500 -38.10 6.59 18.43
N PHE A 501 -38.95 7.02 19.36
CA PHE A 501 -40.36 7.19 19.09
C PHE A 501 -40.65 8.29 18.05
N ALA A 502 -39.95 9.43 18.16
CA ALA A 502 -40.08 10.51 17.20
C ALA A 502 -39.61 10.10 15.79
N ALA A 503 -38.58 9.29 15.69
CA ALA A 503 -38.07 8.76 14.43
C ALA A 503 -39.06 7.77 13.78
N GLU A 504 -39.68 6.88 14.58
CA GLU A 504 -40.77 6.00 14.08
C GLU A 504 -41.94 6.81 13.54
N MET A 505 -42.35 7.86 14.24
CA MET A 505 -43.40 8.79 13.75
C MET A 505 -42.99 9.52 12.48
N ALA A 506 -41.74 10.00 12.40
CA ALA A 506 -41.21 10.68 11.23
C ALA A 506 -41.18 9.75 10.00
N ARG A 507 -40.74 8.48 10.16
CA ARG A 507 -40.73 7.47 9.09
C ARG A 507 -42.15 7.16 8.60
N ALA A 508 -43.12 6.97 9.53
CA ALA A 508 -44.51 6.66 9.19
C ALA A 508 -45.20 7.81 8.45
N ASN A 509 -44.75 9.05 8.66
CA ASN A 509 -45.38 10.25 8.08
C ASN A 509 -44.40 11.05 7.19
N ARG A 510 -43.39 10.39 6.60
CA ARG A 510 -42.33 11.02 5.83
C ARG A 510 -42.88 11.82 4.62
N GLN A 511 -42.52 13.10 4.55
CA GLN A 511 -42.94 14.02 3.48
C GLN A 511 -41.72 14.74 2.89
N PRO A 512 -40.91 14.03 2.05
CA PRO A 512 -39.75 14.64 1.44
C PRO A 512 -40.17 15.71 0.41
N VAL A 513 -39.44 16.83 0.42
CA VAL A 513 -39.63 17.85 -0.61
C VAL A 513 -38.73 17.57 -1.83
N ALA A 514 -39.17 18.05 -2.99
CA ALA A 514 -38.42 17.93 -4.24
C ALA A 514 -37.09 18.69 -4.16
N ALA A 515 -36.11 18.27 -4.94
CA ALA A 515 -34.74 18.84 -4.95
C ALA A 515 -34.75 20.33 -5.36
N GLU A 516 -35.74 20.77 -6.12
CA GLU A 516 -35.96 22.13 -6.62
C GLU A 516 -36.66 23.04 -5.61
N ASN A 517 -37.06 22.50 -4.45
CA ASN A 517 -37.68 23.30 -3.40
C ASN A 517 -36.76 24.48 -3.00
N PRO A 518 -37.27 25.70 -2.89
CA PRO A 518 -36.44 26.89 -2.55
C PRO A 518 -35.68 26.74 -1.25
N GLY A 519 -36.29 26.09 -0.23
CA GLY A 519 -35.62 25.81 1.04
C GLY A 519 -34.43 24.84 0.88
N ARG A 520 -34.60 23.78 0.06
CA ARG A 520 -33.49 22.83 -0.26
C ARG A 520 -32.37 23.51 -1.05
N THR A 521 -32.73 24.41 -1.95
CA THR A 521 -31.73 25.18 -2.71
C THR A 521 -30.94 26.12 -1.78
N ALA A 522 -31.62 26.84 -0.89
CA ALA A 522 -30.95 27.69 0.09
C ALA A 522 -30.07 26.87 1.06
N GLU A 523 -30.55 25.73 1.56
CA GLU A 523 -29.80 24.78 2.39
C GLU A 523 -28.50 24.35 1.72
N ARG A 524 -28.56 23.91 0.44
CA ARG A 524 -27.36 23.52 -0.31
C ARG A 524 -26.37 24.67 -0.46
N GLN A 525 -26.86 25.88 -0.81
CA GLN A 525 -25.98 27.06 -0.92
C GLN A 525 -25.26 27.37 0.39
N VAL A 526 -25.95 27.28 1.53
CA VAL A 526 -25.35 27.46 2.85
C VAL A 526 -24.33 26.36 3.12
N SER A 527 -24.66 25.09 2.85
CA SER A 527 -23.75 23.98 3.02
C SER A 527 -22.49 24.14 2.17
N GLU A 528 -22.62 24.48 0.90
CA GLU A 528 -21.48 24.74 0.02
C GLU A 528 -20.62 25.91 0.48
N ALA A 529 -21.23 26.97 1.02
CA ALA A 529 -20.50 28.10 1.58
C ALA A 529 -19.67 27.71 2.82
N LEU A 530 -20.27 26.91 3.73
CA LEU A 530 -19.59 26.36 4.90
C LEU A 530 -18.45 25.42 4.49
N THR A 531 -18.69 24.55 3.52
CA THR A 531 -17.66 23.63 2.99
C THR A 531 -16.46 24.42 2.46
N ARG A 532 -16.72 25.42 1.58
CA ARG A 532 -15.63 26.29 1.06
C ARG A 532 -14.88 27.04 2.15
N MET A 533 -15.58 27.49 3.19
CA MET A 533 -14.94 28.17 4.33
C MET A 533 -14.03 27.22 5.11
N LEU A 534 -14.47 25.99 5.40
CA LEU A 534 -13.69 24.98 6.12
C LEU A 534 -12.52 24.47 5.29
N GLU A 535 -12.69 24.30 3.99
CA GLU A 535 -11.58 23.97 3.06
C GLU A 535 -10.54 25.10 3.02
N ALA A 536 -10.98 26.37 2.97
CA ALA A 536 -10.09 27.53 3.00
C ALA A 536 -9.31 27.58 4.33
N TYR A 537 -9.99 27.31 5.45
CA TYR A 537 -9.37 27.18 6.75
C TYR A 537 -8.31 26.07 6.76
N GLY A 538 -8.66 24.87 6.25
CA GLY A 538 -7.71 23.76 6.15
C GLY A 538 -6.46 24.14 5.37
N ARG A 539 -6.63 24.68 4.15
CA ARG A 539 -5.50 25.14 3.32
C ARG A 539 -4.64 26.21 3.99
N GLN A 540 -5.25 27.17 4.66
CA GLN A 540 -4.50 28.24 5.37
C GLN A 540 -3.73 27.69 6.56
N ARG A 541 -4.35 26.81 7.36
CA ARG A 541 -3.69 26.14 8.48
C ARG A 541 -2.49 25.35 8.00
N ASP A 542 -2.65 24.56 6.94
CA ASP A 542 -1.60 23.70 6.42
C ASP A 542 -0.44 24.49 5.83
N ALA A 543 -0.74 25.56 5.08
CA ALA A 543 0.28 26.48 4.58
C ALA A 543 1.03 27.21 5.72
N LEU A 544 0.33 27.59 6.79
CA LEU A 544 0.96 28.19 7.97
C LEU A 544 1.86 27.16 8.69
N ASN A 545 1.38 25.94 8.88
CA ASN A 545 2.15 24.87 9.52
C ASN A 545 3.43 24.56 8.74
N GLU A 546 3.35 24.42 7.42
CA GLU A 546 4.50 24.23 6.57
C GLU A 546 5.50 25.38 6.67
N ARG A 547 5.01 26.62 6.59
CA ARG A 547 5.85 27.81 6.70
C ARG A 547 6.56 27.87 8.05
N LEU A 548 5.83 27.69 9.16
CA LEU A 548 6.40 27.69 10.51
C LEU A 548 7.45 26.59 10.68
N PHE A 549 7.17 25.38 10.18
CA PHE A 549 8.13 24.29 10.20
C PHE A 549 9.41 24.66 9.44
N ARG A 550 9.28 25.14 8.21
CA ARG A 550 10.42 25.46 7.34
C ARG A 550 11.27 26.61 7.90
N GLU A 551 10.64 27.66 8.43
CA GLU A 551 11.34 28.80 9.05
C GLU A 551 12.03 28.39 10.35
N LEU A 552 11.34 27.64 11.22
CA LEU A 552 11.88 27.20 12.51
C LEU A 552 13.12 26.33 12.32
N TYR A 553 13.00 25.27 11.51
CA TYR A 553 14.06 24.29 11.33
C TYR A 553 15.15 24.69 10.32
N ALA A 554 14.96 25.74 9.54
CA ALA A 554 16.02 26.39 8.77
C ALA A 554 16.80 27.44 9.61
N SER A 555 16.32 27.82 10.79
CA SER A 555 16.95 28.86 11.59
C SER A 555 18.38 28.44 12.01
N PRO A 556 19.37 29.38 11.93
CA PRO A 556 20.75 29.06 12.33
C PRO A 556 20.86 28.56 13.78
N ALA A 557 19.98 29.07 14.66
CA ALA A 557 19.97 28.67 16.07
C ALA A 557 19.56 27.17 16.23
N VAL A 558 18.50 26.71 15.56
CA VAL A 558 18.07 25.32 15.63
C VAL A 558 19.08 24.42 14.94
N GLN A 559 19.63 24.82 13.79
CA GLN A 559 20.67 24.07 13.09
C GLN A 559 21.95 23.93 13.96
N ALA A 560 22.33 24.96 14.67
CA ALA A 560 23.48 24.91 15.60
C ALA A 560 23.18 24.02 16.83
N LEU A 561 21.98 24.18 17.44
CA LEU A 561 21.55 23.39 18.59
C LEU A 561 21.51 21.87 18.27
N THR A 562 21.11 21.52 17.05
CA THR A 562 21.05 20.13 16.59
C THR A 562 22.37 19.62 16.00
N GLY A 563 23.44 20.45 15.97
CA GLY A 563 24.76 20.09 15.45
C GLY A 563 24.87 20.02 13.93
N LEU A 564 23.82 20.42 13.18
CA LEU A 564 23.78 20.34 11.73
C LEU A 564 24.39 21.56 11.01
N ALA A 565 24.66 22.66 11.74
CA ALA A 565 25.21 23.87 11.16
C ALA A 565 26.63 23.69 10.61
N ALA A 566 27.43 22.81 11.22
CA ALA A 566 28.83 22.52 10.85
C ALA A 566 28.99 21.25 9.99
N GLU A 567 27.93 20.50 9.75
CA GLU A 567 28.01 19.27 8.98
C GLU A 567 28.00 19.57 7.47
N THR A 568 29.05 19.08 6.80
CA THR A 568 29.17 19.07 5.33
C THR A 568 28.66 17.77 4.71
N ALA A 569 28.52 16.73 5.52
CA ALA A 569 27.95 15.45 5.10
C ALA A 569 26.44 15.50 4.92
N PRO A 570 25.84 14.63 4.10
CA PRO A 570 24.38 14.51 4.02
C PRO A 570 23.76 14.29 5.40
N PRO A 571 22.62 14.91 5.74
CA PRO A 571 21.99 14.84 7.05
C PRO A 571 21.50 13.45 7.44
N ARG A 572 21.48 12.52 6.49
CA ARG A 572 21.24 11.08 6.71
C ARG A 572 22.21 10.23 5.92
N ALA A 573 22.61 9.09 6.48
CA ALA A 573 23.33 8.07 5.74
C ALA A 573 22.41 7.43 4.68
N ARG A 574 22.94 7.23 3.49
CA ARG A 574 22.33 6.34 2.48
C ARG A 574 23.09 5.03 2.51
N PRO A 575 22.40 3.87 2.32
CA PRO A 575 23.06 2.57 2.53
C PRO A 575 24.29 2.34 1.64
N GLY A 576 24.29 2.91 0.43
CA GLY A 576 25.40 2.74 -0.52
C GLY A 576 25.66 1.28 -0.91
N ARG A 577 26.63 1.06 -1.79
CA ARG A 577 27.12 -0.29 -2.14
C ARG A 577 28.10 -0.78 -1.09
N SER A 578 27.92 -2.03 -0.65
CA SER A 578 28.90 -2.68 0.22
C SER A 578 30.00 -3.36 -0.62
N PRO A 579 31.23 -3.46 -0.12
CA PRO A 579 32.30 -4.20 -0.81
C PRO A 579 31.96 -5.67 -1.06
N ASP A 580 31.14 -6.27 -0.20
CA ASP A 580 30.66 -7.65 -0.37
C ASP A 580 29.67 -7.78 -1.51
N HIS A 581 28.74 -6.80 -1.63
CA HIS A 581 27.83 -6.74 -2.76
C HIS A 581 28.56 -6.53 -4.10
N ASP A 582 29.54 -5.63 -4.13
CA ASP A 582 30.35 -5.40 -5.34
C ASP A 582 31.12 -6.66 -5.77
N ARG A 583 31.68 -7.40 -4.80
CA ARG A 583 32.31 -8.71 -5.07
C ARG A 583 31.31 -9.74 -5.58
N PHE A 584 30.14 -9.82 -4.98
CA PHE A 584 29.07 -10.71 -5.44
C PHE A 584 28.67 -10.38 -6.89
N VAL A 585 28.44 -9.11 -7.22
CA VAL A 585 28.08 -8.67 -8.58
C VAL A 585 29.19 -9.02 -9.58
N THR A 586 30.46 -8.83 -9.23
CA THR A 586 31.60 -9.18 -10.07
C THR A 586 31.62 -10.67 -10.38
N LEU A 587 31.54 -11.52 -9.35
CA LEU A 587 31.55 -12.98 -9.51
C LEU A 587 30.34 -13.48 -10.29
N ALA A 588 29.15 -12.96 -9.99
CA ALA A 588 27.93 -13.32 -10.71
C ALA A 588 27.99 -12.92 -12.20
N THR A 589 28.57 -11.76 -12.51
CA THR A 589 28.79 -11.30 -13.89
C THR A 589 29.73 -12.24 -14.63
N GLU A 590 30.85 -12.64 -14.04
CA GLU A 590 31.82 -13.58 -14.62
C GLU A 590 31.18 -14.95 -14.87
N GLN A 591 30.41 -15.47 -13.89
CA GLN A 591 29.70 -16.76 -14.00
C GLN A 591 28.67 -16.73 -15.13
N LEU A 592 27.82 -15.68 -15.19
CA LEU A 592 26.80 -15.55 -16.21
C LEU A 592 27.42 -15.39 -17.61
N HIS A 593 28.51 -14.65 -17.73
CA HIS A 593 29.24 -14.48 -18.99
C HIS A 593 29.86 -15.80 -19.47
N ALA A 594 30.41 -16.62 -18.57
CA ALA A 594 30.94 -17.94 -18.91
C ALA A 594 29.83 -18.91 -19.35
N ALA A 595 28.66 -18.85 -18.68
CA ALA A 595 27.54 -19.75 -18.92
C ALA A 595 26.67 -19.37 -20.12
N MET A 596 27.00 -18.34 -20.92
CA MET A 596 26.15 -17.89 -22.06
C MET A 596 25.93 -18.96 -23.14
N ALA A 597 26.84 -19.89 -23.30
CA ALA A 597 26.72 -21.01 -24.24
C ALA A 597 26.16 -22.30 -23.62
N GLU A 598 25.78 -22.25 -22.32
CA GLU A 598 25.24 -23.40 -21.57
C GLU A 598 23.72 -23.32 -21.48
N GLY A 599 23.07 -24.48 -21.55
CA GLY A 599 21.60 -24.60 -21.47
C GLY A 599 21.01 -25.38 -22.64
N GLY A 600 19.77 -25.11 -22.95
CA GLY A 600 19.04 -25.78 -24.02
C GLY A 600 17.92 -24.94 -24.60
N LEU A 601 16.89 -25.61 -25.14
CA LEU A 601 15.78 -24.97 -25.84
C LEU A 601 15.05 -23.91 -25.00
N HIS A 602 14.85 -24.15 -23.70
CA HIS A 602 14.16 -23.20 -22.84
C HIS A 602 14.95 -21.88 -22.69
N GLU A 603 16.27 -21.98 -22.47
CA GLU A 603 17.16 -20.83 -22.40
C GLU A 603 17.21 -20.09 -23.74
N ALA A 604 17.27 -20.81 -24.86
CA ALA A 604 17.28 -20.23 -26.19
C ALA A 604 16.00 -19.42 -26.47
N VAL A 605 14.83 -20.01 -26.23
CA VAL A 605 13.53 -19.39 -26.47
C VAL A 605 13.32 -18.16 -25.58
N LEU A 606 13.65 -18.26 -24.29
CA LEU A 606 13.50 -17.14 -23.36
C LEU A 606 14.49 -16.00 -23.65
N ARG A 607 15.74 -16.33 -23.99
CA ARG A 607 16.73 -15.32 -24.41
C ARG A 607 16.28 -14.59 -25.68
N ALA A 608 15.82 -15.33 -26.68
CA ALA A 608 15.31 -14.77 -27.92
C ALA A 608 14.08 -13.86 -27.66
N LEU A 609 13.12 -14.32 -26.86
CA LEU A 609 11.93 -13.53 -26.50
C LEU A 609 12.30 -12.23 -25.80
N LEU A 610 13.15 -12.31 -24.79
CA LEU A 610 13.60 -11.14 -24.02
C LEU A 610 14.35 -10.16 -24.95
N TRP A 611 15.24 -10.66 -25.82
CA TRP A 611 15.97 -9.83 -26.74
C TRP A 611 15.07 -9.10 -27.73
N VAL A 612 14.11 -9.80 -28.34
CA VAL A 612 13.14 -9.22 -29.27
C VAL A 612 12.28 -8.15 -28.59
N ARG A 613 11.87 -8.40 -27.34
CA ARG A 613 11.00 -7.47 -26.58
C ARG A 613 11.74 -6.34 -25.87
N LEU A 614 13.06 -6.43 -25.73
CA LEU A 614 13.87 -5.42 -24.99
C LEU A 614 13.64 -3.97 -25.46
N PRO A 615 13.50 -3.68 -26.78
CA PRO A 615 13.26 -2.33 -27.27
C PRO A 615 11.90 -1.74 -26.89
N THR A 616 10.90 -2.57 -26.60
CA THR A 616 9.57 -2.08 -26.20
C THR A 616 9.54 -1.51 -24.80
N ALA A 617 10.54 -1.85 -23.98
CA ALA A 617 10.64 -1.46 -22.58
C ALA A 617 9.35 -1.70 -21.80
N SER A 618 8.60 -2.76 -22.15
CA SER A 618 7.31 -3.08 -21.55
C SER A 618 6.99 -4.57 -21.58
N ALA A 619 6.21 -5.01 -20.61
CA ALA A 619 5.62 -6.34 -20.55
C ALA A 619 4.08 -6.21 -20.57
N ASP A 620 3.42 -6.88 -21.49
CA ASP A 620 1.99 -6.78 -21.75
C ASP A 620 1.27 -8.06 -21.32
N GLU A 621 0.15 -7.91 -20.66
CA GLU A 621 -0.69 -9.00 -20.16
C GLU A 621 -1.08 -9.99 -21.25
N ARG A 622 -1.39 -9.52 -22.46
CA ARG A 622 -1.78 -10.37 -23.60
C ARG A 622 -0.67 -11.32 -24.00
N ALA A 623 0.58 -10.85 -23.97
CA ALA A 623 1.75 -11.71 -24.25
C ALA A 623 1.89 -12.80 -23.16
N PHE A 624 1.69 -12.45 -21.90
CA PHE A 624 1.74 -13.40 -20.81
C PHE A 624 0.56 -14.40 -20.86
N ALA A 625 -0.63 -13.97 -21.26
CA ALA A 625 -1.77 -14.85 -21.47
C ALA A 625 -1.47 -15.97 -22.49
N ILE A 626 -0.75 -15.64 -23.57
CA ILE A 626 -0.28 -16.64 -24.55
C ILE A 626 0.74 -17.58 -23.91
N ILE A 627 1.73 -17.05 -23.19
CA ILE A 627 2.72 -17.88 -22.47
C ILE A 627 2.02 -18.84 -21.50
N ARG A 628 1.04 -18.37 -20.75
CA ARG A 628 0.26 -19.19 -19.81
C ARG A 628 -0.50 -20.31 -20.54
N ARG A 629 -1.13 -20.03 -21.70
CA ARG A 629 -1.80 -21.03 -22.53
C ARG A 629 -0.84 -22.10 -23.04
N ILE A 630 0.35 -21.69 -23.51
CA ILE A 630 1.40 -22.62 -23.96
C ILE A 630 1.85 -23.50 -22.81
N ARG A 631 2.15 -22.93 -21.64
CA ARG A 631 2.55 -23.70 -20.45
C ARG A 631 1.48 -24.71 -20.02
N ALA A 632 0.21 -24.30 -20.06
CA ALA A 632 -0.91 -25.19 -19.74
C ALA A 632 -1.06 -26.35 -20.75
N ALA A 633 -0.80 -26.10 -22.04
CA ALA A 633 -0.84 -27.14 -23.10
C ALA A 633 0.30 -28.16 -22.93
N VAL A 634 1.51 -27.72 -22.56
CA VAL A 634 2.67 -28.59 -22.27
C VAL A 634 2.45 -29.39 -20.96
N GLY A 635 1.66 -28.85 -20.03
CA GLY A 635 1.25 -29.54 -18.81
C GLY A 635 2.43 -29.86 -17.88
N ARG A 636 2.60 -31.17 -17.53
CA ARG A 636 3.62 -31.59 -16.54
C ARG A 636 5.08 -31.43 -17.03
N GLU A 637 5.29 -31.29 -18.30
CA GLU A 637 6.62 -31.07 -18.90
C GLU A 637 7.03 -29.60 -18.87
N ALA A 638 6.09 -28.68 -18.58
CA ALA A 638 6.40 -27.27 -18.42
C ALA A 638 7.34 -27.05 -17.24
N LEU A 639 8.29 -26.13 -17.40
CA LEU A 639 9.17 -25.72 -16.28
C LEU A 639 8.33 -25.27 -15.08
N PRO A 640 8.61 -25.74 -13.86
CA PRO A 640 7.98 -25.18 -12.65
C PRO A 640 8.19 -23.66 -12.61
N LEU A 641 7.21 -22.92 -12.07
CA LEU A 641 7.24 -21.43 -12.08
C LEU A 641 8.54 -20.87 -11.50
N ALA A 642 9.06 -21.47 -10.44
CA ALA A 642 10.33 -21.04 -9.83
C ALA A 642 11.53 -21.24 -10.76
N ALA A 643 11.56 -22.32 -11.55
CA ALA A 643 12.61 -22.56 -12.55
C ALA A 643 12.46 -21.57 -13.72
N PHE A 644 11.24 -21.38 -14.20
CA PHE A 644 10.91 -20.41 -15.24
C PHE A 644 11.37 -19.00 -14.87
N LYS A 645 11.05 -18.55 -13.67
CA LYS A 645 11.52 -17.26 -13.10
C LYS A 645 13.05 -17.16 -13.08
N ARG A 646 13.74 -18.20 -12.62
CA ARG A 646 15.21 -18.21 -12.59
C ARG A 646 15.81 -18.10 -14.00
N THR A 647 15.29 -18.87 -14.97
CA THR A 647 15.78 -18.84 -16.34
C THR A 647 15.54 -17.46 -16.98
N ILE A 648 14.35 -16.86 -16.84
CA ILE A 648 14.08 -15.49 -17.31
C ILE A 648 15.11 -14.52 -16.74
N ARG A 649 15.35 -14.56 -15.43
CA ARG A 649 16.28 -13.66 -14.74
C ARG A 649 17.73 -13.83 -15.25
N GLN A 650 18.18 -15.08 -15.43
CA GLN A 650 19.52 -15.38 -15.95
C GLN A 650 19.69 -14.86 -17.37
N GLN A 651 18.74 -15.18 -18.26
CA GLN A 651 18.82 -14.76 -19.65
C GLN A 651 18.72 -13.24 -19.80
N PHE A 652 17.92 -12.57 -18.96
CA PHE A 652 17.84 -11.11 -18.91
C PHE A 652 19.19 -10.47 -18.51
N PHE A 653 19.83 -10.99 -17.47
CA PHE A 653 21.15 -10.47 -17.07
C PHE A 653 22.23 -10.76 -18.11
N MET A 654 22.23 -11.93 -18.76
CA MET A 654 23.16 -12.22 -19.84
C MET A 654 23.06 -11.19 -20.97
N LEU A 655 21.83 -10.81 -21.36
CA LEU A 655 21.60 -9.76 -22.36
C LEU A 655 22.07 -8.38 -21.89
N LEU A 656 21.96 -8.06 -20.60
CA LEU A 656 22.44 -6.78 -20.06
C LEU A 656 23.97 -6.73 -19.93
N ILE A 657 24.62 -7.85 -19.65
CA ILE A 657 26.08 -7.96 -19.47
C ILE A 657 26.78 -7.85 -20.81
N ASP A 658 26.34 -8.65 -21.81
CA ASP A 658 26.93 -8.67 -23.16
C ASP A 658 25.87 -9.16 -24.17
N GLU A 659 25.09 -8.21 -24.71
CA GLU A 659 24.04 -8.49 -25.69
C GLU A 659 24.58 -9.22 -26.92
N ALA A 660 25.74 -8.79 -27.44
CA ALA A 660 26.33 -9.36 -28.65
C ALA A 660 26.68 -10.83 -28.46
N ARG A 661 27.42 -11.16 -27.39
CA ARG A 661 27.82 -12.52 -27.09
C ARG A 661 26.61 -13.39 -26.73
N ALA A 662 25.64 -12.88 -26.00
CA ALA A 662 24.42 -13.60 -25.67
C ALA A 662 23.65 -14.06 -26.91
N ILE A 663 23.66 -13.26 -27.99
CA ILE A 663 23.04 -13.62 -29.26
C ILE A 663 23.97 -14.49 -30.10
N GLU A 664 25.29 -14.25 -30.14
CA GLU A 664 26.25 -15.11 -30.82
C GLU A 664 26.25 -16.56 -30.30
N THR A 665 26.00 -16.76 -29.04
CA THR A 665 25.94 -18.10 -28.40
C THR A 665 24.57 -18.77 -28.51
N LEU A 666 23.54 -18.07 -29.00
CA LEU A 666 22.18 -18.62 -29.13
C LEU A 666 22.09 -19.92 -29.98
N PRO A 667 22.79 -20.06 -31.12
CA PRO A 667 22.77 -21.29 -31.91
C PRO A 667 23.23 -22.53 -31.14
N ALA A 668 24.17 -22.38 -30.17
CA ALA A 668 24.66 -23.51 -29.38
C ALA A 668 23.63 -24.10 -28.42
N LEU A 669 22.54 -23.36 -28.14
CA LEU A 669 21.45 -23.79 -27.25
C LEU A 669 20.32 -24.48 -28.02
N LEU A 670 20.32 -24.45 -29.35
CA LEU A 670 19.24 -24.96 -30.18
C LEU A 670 19.41 -26.46 -30.45
N PRO A 671 18.30 -27.24 -30.46
CA PRO A 671 18.35 -28.63 -30.83
C PRO A 671 18.69 -28.78 -32.33
N ASP A 672 19.21 -29.94 -32.74
CA ASP A 672 19.55 -30.23 -34.14
C ASP A 672 18.31 -30.36 -35.04
N ASP A 673 17.14 -30.67 -34.47
CA ASP A 673 15.90 -30.88 -35.21
C ASP A 673 15.31 -29.56 -35.75
N PRO A 674 15.26 -29.37 -37.09
CA PRO A 674 14.71 -28.17 -37.72
C PRO A 674 13.22 -27.96 -37.48
N ALA A 675 12.45 -29.07 -37.27
CA ALA A 675 11.01 -29.00 -37.03
C ALA A 675 10.72 -28.36 -35.65
N ILE A 676 11.46 -28.78 -34.61
CA ILE A 676 11.36 -28.18 -33.27
C ILE A 676 11.74 -26.69 -33.30
N ARG A 677 12.82 -26.34 -34.04
CA ARG A 677 13.23 -24.93 -34.19
C ARG A 677 12.12 -24.09 -34.83
N ALA A 678 11.50 -24.58 -35.92
CA ALA A 678 10.43 -23.88 -36.62
C ALA A 678 9.18 -23.71 -35.74
N GLU A 679 8.82 -24.73 -34.95
CA GLU A 679 7.73 -24.65 -33.98
C GLU A 679 7.99 -23.56 -32.93
N MET A 680 9.21 -23.46 -32.40
CA MET A 680 9.57 -22.45 -31.43
C MET A 680 9.57 -21.03 -32.00
N VAL A 681 9.93 -20.86 -33.25
CA VAL A 681 9.78 -19.57 -33.95
C VAL A 681 8.31 -19.16 -34.05
N ALA A 682 7.42 -20.11 -34.36
CA ALA A 682 5.97 -19.84 -34.38
C ALA A 682 5.45 -19.43 -32.99
N VAL A 683 5.92 -20.12 -31.96
CA VAL A 683 5.62 -19.76 -30.55
C VAL A 683 6.10 -18.34 -30.23
N LEU A 684 7.36 -18.03 -30.51
CA LEU A 684 7.93 -16.69 -30.25
C LEU A 684 7.13 -15.60 -31.00
N ARG A 685 6.82 -15.83 -32.28
CA ARG A 685 6.02 -14.91 -33.08
C ARG A 685 4.63 -14.68 -32.46
N SER A 686 3.96 -15.73 -32.01
CA SER A 686 2.63 -15.63 -31.38
C SER A 686 2.65 -14.76 -30.12
N VAL A 687 3.71 -14.84 -29.31
CA VAL A 687 3.88 -14.04 -28.10
C VAL A 687 4.23 -12.58 -28.44
N VAL A 688 5.07 -12.36 -29.45
CA VAL A 688 5.47 -11.00 -29.88
C VAL A 688 4.29 -10.26 -30.50
N GLU A 689 3.47 -10.93 -31.30
CA GLU A 689 2.27 -10.39 -31.96
C GLU A 689 1.02 -10.34 -31.04
N ALA A 690 1.13 -10.74 -29.78
CA ALA A 690 0.00 -10.80 -28.84
C ALA A 690 -0.72 -9.47 -28.65
N THR A 691 -0.03 -8.34 -28.83
CA THR A 691 -0.60 -6.99 -28.67
C THR A 691 -1.48 -6.56 -29.85
N GLY A 692 -1.42 -7.28 -31.00
CA GLY A 692 -2.29 -7.07 -32.16
C GLY A 692 -2.11 -5.76 -32.92
N GLY A 693 -1.09 -4.97 -32.58
CA GLY A 693 -0.74 -3.74 -33.28
C GLY A 693 0.36 -3.95 -34.34
N GLU A 694 0.71 -2.87 -35.04
CA GLU A 694 1.85 -2.86 -35.96
C GLU A 694 3.15 -3.07 -35.15
N MET A 695 3.98 -4.02 -35.56
CA MET A 695 5.21 -4.36 -34.83
C MET A 695 6.24 -3.21 -35.04
N PRO A 696 6.80 -2.65 -33.95
CA PRO A 696 7.85 -1.63 -34.09
C PRO A 696 9.00 -2.13 -34.93
N GLU A 697 9.57 -1.27 -35.75
CA GLU A 697 10.62 -1.62 -36.72
C GLU A 697 11.79 -2.40 -36.09
N GLU A 698 12.25 -1.96 -34.93
CA GLU A 698 13.34 -2.62 -34.21
C GLU A 698 12.96 -4.03 -33.72
N VAL A 699 11.71 -4.21 -33.24
CA VAL A 699 11.20 -5.52 -32.83
C VAL A 699 11.08 -6.45 -34.02
N ALA A 700 10.58 -5.95 -35.17
CA ALA A 700 10.48 -6.72 -36.42
C ALA A 700 11.88 -7.13 -36.92
N ARG A 701 12.85 -6.23 -36.85
CA ARG A 701 14.25 -6.50 -37.22
C ARG A 701 14.87 -7.60 -36.35
N ARG A 702 14.68 -7.51 -35.02
CA ARG A 702 15.17 -8.51 -34.07
C ARG A 702 14.46 -9.85 -34.23
N MET A 703 13.15 -9.85 -34.49
CA MET A 703 12.38 -11.07 -34.75
C MET A 703 12.90 -11.77 -36.03
N ALA A 704 13.12 -11.03 -37.13
CA ALA A 704 13.68 -11.58 -38.35
C ALA A 704 15.11 -12.14 -38.15
N ALA A 705 15.91 -11.53 -37.25
CA ALA A 705 17.23 -12.07 -36.90
C ALA A 705 17.12 -13.40 -36.13
N VAL A 706 16.18 -13.49 -35.14
CA VAL A 706 15.90 -14.73 -34.43
C VAL A 706 15.45 -15.83 -35.40
N GLU A 707 14.57 -15.55 -36.34
CA GLU A 707 14.11 -16.50 -37.34
C GLU A 707 15.27 -17.09 -38.17
N ARG A 708 16.20 -16.27 -38.61
CA ARG A 708 17.42 -16.71 -39.34
C ARG A 708 18.30 -17.59 -38.45
N ILE A 709 18.54 -17.17 -37.19
CA ILE A 709 19.34 -17.97 -36.24
C ILE A 709 18.72 -19.34 -36.01
N PHE A 710 17.40 -19.41 -35.82
CA PHE A 710 16.68 -20.69 -35.61
C PHE A 710 16.63 -21.54 -36.90
N ALA A 711 16.64 -20.92 -38.08
CA ALA A 711 16.76 -21.63 -39.35
C ALA A 711 18.18 -22.22 -39.60
N GLY A 712 19.17 -21.81 -38.83
CA GLY A 712 20.55 -22.29 -38.95
C GLY A 712 21.45 -21.38 -39.77
N ASP A 713 21.00 -20.18 -40.11
CA ASP A 713 21.82 -19.21 -40.81
C ASP A 713 22.90 -18.64 -39.89
N PRO A 714 24.11 -18.39 -40.37
CA PRO A 714 25.17 -17.78 -39.58
C PRO A 714 24.76 -16.39 -39.10
N VAL A 715 25.05 -16.08 -37.84
CA VAL A 715 24.83 -14.75 -37.25
C VAL A 715 25.66 -13.75 -38.05
N ALA A 716 25.02 -12.88 -38.86
CA ALA A 716 25.69 -11.84 -39.62
C ALA A 716 26.45 -10.95 -38.65
N GLY A 717 27.75 -10.72 -38.93
CA GLY A 717 28.70 -10.08 -38.04
C GLY A 717 28.15 -8.86 -37.31
N SER A 718 28.31 -8.87 -36.02
CA SER A 718 27.91 -7.82 -35.12
C SER A 718 28.63 -6.51 -35.47
N SER A 719 27.88 -5.50 -35.90
CA SER A 719 28.40 -4.13 -35.87
C SER A 719 28.75 -3.83 -34.40
N LYS A 720 29.97 -3.38 -34.15
CA LYS A 720 30.46 -3.02 -32.81
C LYS A 720 29.52 -2.01 -32.15
N VAL A 721 28.50 -2.49 -31.46
CA VAL A 721 27.77 -1.70 -30.47
C VAL A 721 28.62 -1.77 -29.21
N ALA A 722 29.14 -0.60 -28.80
CA ALA A 722 29.99 -0.48 -27.63
C ALA A 722 29.32 -1.16 -26.42
N ALA A 723 29.99 -2.13 -25.84
CA ALA A 723 29.60 -2.76 -24.59
C ALA A 723 29.28 -1.66 -23.57
N ARG A 724 28.03 -1.58 -23.14
CA ARG A 724 27.59 -0.69 -22.06
C ARG A 724 28.15 -1.29 -20.78
N ARG A 725 29.43 -0.99 -20.49
CA ARG A 725 30.05 -1.36 -19.23
C ARG A 725 29.17 -0.79 -18.12
N ILE A 726 28.67 -1.65 -17.23
CA ILE A 726 28.22 -1.25 -15.92
C ILE A 726 29.43 -0.58 -15.26
N ARG A 727 29.55 0.73 -15.39
CA ARG A 727 30.66 1.50 -14.85
C ARG A 727 30.53 1.47 -13.33
N PRO A 728 31.58 1.08 -12.58
CA PRO A 728 31.64 1.43 -11.19
C PRO A 728 31.62 2.96 -11.11
N ALA A 729 30.70 3.50 -10.32
CA ALA A 729 30.58 4.93 -10.10
C ALA A 729 31.94 5.51 -9.66
N ALA A 730 32.41 6.55 -10.38
CA ALA A 730 33.59 7.28 -9.98
C ALA A 730 33.44 7.78 -8.55
N ARG A 731 34.44 7.54 -7.72
CA ARG A 731 34.55 8.12 -6.36
C ARG A 731 34.46 9.64 -6.49
N PRO A 732 33.61 10.32 -5.73
CA PRO A 732 33.79 11.75 -5.53
C PRO A 732 35.11 11.95 -4.76
N ALA A 733 35.89 12.91 -5.24
CA ALA A 733 37.14 13.32 -4.64
C ALA A 733 36.89 13.99 -3.26
#